data_5a0e1821f87e05108aaefb59faf80859
#
_entry.id   5a0e1821f87e05108aaefb59faf80859
#
_cell.length_a   1.000
_cell.length_b   1.000
_cell.length_c   1.000
_cell.angle_alpha   90.00
_cell.angle_beta   90.00
_cell.angle_gamma   90.00
#
_symmetry.space_group_name_H-M   'P 1'
#
loop_
_entity.id
_entity.type
_entity.pdbx_description
1 polymer ?
#
loop_
_entity_poly.entity_id
_entity_poly.type
_entity_poly.pdbx_seq_one_letter_code
_entity_poly.pdbx_strand_id
1 'polypeptide(L)'
;MSSLDFERSIKDKDSFAIVGGGPAGSFFAICLLREARRLKKEIEVVIVEKKTILKIEDDYWWIKGCNFGAGGISPRLSAIMEQEGVPIPPETIRGEINRIWIHGMWKNIPIKVPSQMKMYSVFRGSLPSKLNDRQRGLDAFLLGKAVEEGSTILQGEALEISHSDPNTPVLKIMRASGDVISMPCSFVAIATGVNAQDGKDYSENPLIRSIRRINPDFIPARLRRALVFELKVPREVLEKNLKNEAYFIEYGSKKLPLEHIALVPKGDYLTVTVIGKHVDRAVLPKDMRKIICKIVKLPQLERILPDISNYHVACTCSPQMTVRAAKNPFAQRLAIIGDAAGSRLYKDGLYSAFLTASKLAHNIMHKGSDKNTLSKEYGKTVKWLSMDNRFGKLVFRLIRFTFSTPVLSRILYQTFATELKTRDKNKRPLGQILWKVASGYADYREILSDMFSFRTLSSVMIGGVLVTMRNIFTEFLFGLKWGEYGRYPTVVLKEKRDYIKGSLSSILEMILDSVPDFERMYAIKIKATKDKIFEELGKFGDDRRNYMNLRSIEIKRISGKPNQIDSIIRYRLKFFPVSVDMKLKQVVQEKVLYYEMSEKFADRGKLVFEIKPTEDGNNRLVIYAAYDFKKGNGVFAKIFWWFVRLLFPVFVHDVVWNHALCSIKEDAELSEKT
;
A
#
# COMPACT_ATOMS: atom_id res chain seq x y z
N MET A 1 15.04 -20.38 -47.46
CA MET A 1 15.60 -20.60 -46.09
C MET A 1 17.03 -21.08 -46.26
N SER A 2 18.00 -20.38 -45.70
CA SER A 2 19.40 -20.82 -45.72
C SER A 2 19.58 -22.07 -44.81
N SER A 3 20.61 -22.87 -45.06
CA SER A 3 20.94 -24.04 -44.18
C SER A 3 21.09 -23.64 -42.71
N LEU A 4 21.52 -22.40 -42.45
CA LEU A 4 21.62 -21.77 -41.11
C LEU A 4 20.24 -21.50 -40.47
N ASP A 5 19.21 -21.22 -41.27
CA ASP A 5 17.85 -20.99 -40.73
C ASP A 5 17.18 -22.31 -40.30
N PHE A 6 17.58 -23.43 -40.94
CA PHE A 6 17.05 -24.74 -40.59
C PHE A 6 17.61 -25.32 -39.26
N GLU A 7 18.85 -24.99 -38.91
CA GLU A 7 19.46 -25.39 -37.64
C GLU A 7 18.96 -24.57 -36.43
N ARG A 8 18.42 -23.37 -36.65
CA ARG A 8 17.94 -22.44 -35.64
C ARG A 8 16.49 -22.68 -35.21
N SER A 9 15.68 -23.25 -36.10
CA SER A 9 14.24 -23.43 -35.84
C SER A 9 13.93 -24.64 -34.97
N ILE A 10 12.90 -24.52 -34.13
CA ILE A 10 12.30 -25.64 -33.41
C ILE A 10 11.62 -26.55 -34.45
N LYS A 11 11.92 -27.83 -34.37
CA LYS A 11 11.37 -28.87 -35.25
C LYS A 11 10.16 -29.51 -34.61
N ASP A 12 9.40 -30.22 -35.43
CA ASP A 12 8.35 -31.10 -34.94
C ASP A 12 8.98 -32.24 -34.10
N LYS A 13 8.31 -32.61 -33.00
CA LYS A 13 8.79 -33.58 -31.99
C LYS A 13 10.04 -33.19 -31.20
N ASP A 14 10.43 -31.90 -31.26
CA ASP A 14 11.47 -31.39 -30.35
C ASP A 14 11.09 -31.54 -28.88
N SER A 15 12.07 -31.94 -28.06
CA SER A 15 11.88 -32.16 -26.61
C SER A 15 12.42 -31.01 -25.79
N PHE A 16 11.63 -30.56 -24.82
CA PHE A 16 11.95 -29.44 -23.92
C PHE A 16 12.02 -29.91 -22.48
N ALA A 17 13.13 -29.68 -21.82
CA ALA A 17 13.24 -29.84 -20.37
C ALA A 17 13.10 -28.52 -19.64
N ILE A 18 12.22 -28.46 -18.65
CA ILE A 18 12.01 -27.31 -17.79
C ILE A 18 12.43 -27.69 -16.37
N VAL A 19 13.47 -27.07 -15.85
CA VAL A 19 13.96 -27.36 -14.49
C VAL A 19 13.31 -26.44 -13.47
N GLY A 20 12.34 -26.97 -12.74
CA GLY A 20 11.54 -26.31 -11.73
C GLY A 20 10.09 -26.06 -12.16
N GLY A 21 9.14 -26.63 -11.38
CA GLY A 21 7.69 -26.49 -11.57
C GLY A 21 7.06 -25.30 -10.85
N GLY A 22 7.87 -24.30 -10.46
CA GLY A 22 7.37 -23.03 -9.92
C GLY A 22 6.72 -22.15 -11.00
N PRO A 23 6.24 -20.93 -10.64
CA PRO A 23 5.50 -20.07 -11.57
C PRO A 23 6.20 -19.80 -12.90
N ALA A 24 7.53 -19.62 -12.91
CA ALA A 24 8.27 -19.38 -14.15
C ALA A 24 8.28 -20.59 -15.09
N GLY A 25 8.50 -21.79 -14.53
CA GLY A 25 8.48 -23.03 -15.33
C GLY A 25 7.08 -23.36 -15.81
N SER A 26 6.07 -23.23 -14.96
CA SER A 26 4.67 -23.46 -15.32
C SER A 26 4.18 -22.50 -16.41
N PHE A 27 4.43 -21.18 -16.25
CA PHE A 27 4.11 -20.20 -17.30
C PHE A 27 4.86 -20.47 -18.61
N PHE A 28 6.13 -20.90 -18.52
CA PHE A 28 6.90 -21.23 -19.73
C PHE A 28 6.30 -22.44 -20.47
N ALA A 29 5.95 -23.51 -19.74
CA ALA A 29 5.30 -24.67 -20.33
C ALA A 29 3.97 -24.29 -21.01
N ILE A 30 3.10 -23.55 -20.30
CA ILE A 30 1.81 -23.07 -20.82
C ILE A 30 2.00 -22.26 -22.11
N CYS A 31 2.86 -21.23 -22.06
CA CYS A 31 3.10 -20.36 -23.20
C CYS A 31 3.72 -21.11 -24.38
N LEU A 32 4.69 -21.99 -24.09
CA LEU A 32 5.40 -22.78 -25.10
C LEU A 32 4.47 -23.71 -25.88
N LEU A 33 3.65 -24.48 -25.14
CA LEU A 33 2.69 -25.41 -25.72
C LEU A 33 1.61 -24.71 -26.53
N ARG A 34 1.15 -23.53 -26.08
CA ARG A 34 0.21 -22.70 -26.82
C ARG A 34 0.82 -22.14 -28.11
N GLU A 35 2.05 -21.64 -28.07
CA GLU A 35 2.74 -21.19 -29.26
C GLU A 35 3.01 -22.33 -30.25
N ALA A 36 3.37 -23.53 -29.75
CA ALA A 36 3.53 -24.71 -30.61
C ALA A 36 2.23 -25.07 -31.34
N ARG A 37 1.08 -25.08 -30.62
CA ARG A 37 -0.24 -25.33 -31.24
C ARG A 37 -0.61 -24.26 -32.29
N ARG A 38 -0.31 -22.99 -32.02
CA ARG A 38 -0.52 -21.92 -33.00
C ARG A 38 0.28 -22.12 -34.27
N LEU A 39 1.48 -22.69 -34.14
CA LEU A 39 2.37 -23.02 -35.27
C LEU A 39 2.14 -24.42 -35.85
N LYS A 40 1.12 -25.16 -35.33
CA LYS A 40 0.82 -26.55 -35.74
C LYS A 40 2.03 -27.47 -35.61
N LYS A 41 2.79 -27.34 -34.51
CA LYS A 41 3.93 -28.19 -34.14
C LYS A 41 3.60 -29.04 -32.96
N GLU A 42 3.98 -30.30 -32.97
CA GLU A 42 3.97 -31.20 -31.84
C GLU A 42 5.32 -31.14 -31.13
N ILE A 43 5.33 -30.89 -29.86
CA ILE A 43 6.53 -30.84 -29.02
C ILE A 43 6.32 -31.60 -27.73
N GLU A 44 7.39 -32.16 -27.18
CA GLU A 44 7.39 -32.79 -25.86
C GLU A 44 7.91 -31.82 -24.82
N VAL A 45 7.15 -31.62 -23.72
CA VAL A 45 7.55 -30.73 -22.62
C VAL A 45 7.55 -31.49 -21.31
N VAL A 46 8.73 -31.62 -20.69
CA VAL A 46 8.94 -32.28 -19.41
C VAL A 46 9.35 -31.27 -18.36
N ILE A 47 8.58 -31.18 -17.27
CA ILE A 47 8.90 -30.36 -16.09
C ILE A 47 9.58 -31.23 -15.05
N VAL A 48 10.85 -30.97 -14.74
CA VAL A 48 11.60 -31.64 -13.69
C VAL A 48 11.45 -30.87 -12.39
N GLU A 49 10.79 -31.47 -11.39
CA GLU A 49 10.54 -30.82 -10.10
C GLU A 49 11.05 -31.70 -8.94
N LYS A 50 11.88 -31.11 -8.06
CA LYS A 50 12.46 -31.82 -6.92
C LYS A 50 11.53 -31.94 -5.70
N LYS A 51 10.58 -31.01 -5.57
CA LYS A 51 9.62 -31.05 -4.46
C LYS A 51 8.62 -32.18 -4.66
N THR A 52 8.17 -32.77 -3.55
CA THR A 52 7.09 -33.76 -3.60
C THR A 52 5.82 -33.13 -4.15
N ILE A 53 5.31 -33.71 -5.21
CA ILE A 53 4.07 -33.34 -5.89
C ILE A 53 3.11 -34.50 -5.73
N LEU A 54 1.88 -34.20 -5.36
CA LEU A 54 0.80 -35.20 -5.28
C LEU A 54 -0.35 -34.72 -6.18
N LYS A 55 -0.86 -35.66 -6.99
CA LYS A 55 -2.15 -35.52 -7.63
C LYS A 55 -3.20 -36.03 -6.64
N ILE A 56 -4.11 -35.16 -6.18
CA ILE A 56 -5.06 -35.50 -5.11
C ILE A 56 -6.38 -35.97 -5.68
N GLU A 57 -6.86 -35.29 -6.72
CA GLU A 57 -8.05 -35.58 -7.51
C GLU A 57 -7.74 -35.29 -8.98
N ASP A 58 -8.62 -35.61 -9.90
CA ASP A 58 -8.30 -35.54 -11.34
C ASP A 58 -7.73 -34.22 -11.81
N ASP A 59 -8.11 -33.10 -11.19
CA ASP A 59 -7.63 -31.76 -11.55
C ASP A 59 -6.91 -31.04 -10.40
N TYR A 60 -6.61 -31.73 -9.30
CA TYR A 60 -6.04 -31.11 -8.10
C TYR A 60 -4.61 -31.54 -7.85
N TRP A 61 -3.69 -30.61 -7.98
CA TRP A 61 -2.27 -30.79 -7.69
C TRP A 61 -1.88 -30.10 -6.38
N TRP A 62 -1.06 -30.74 -5.59
CA TRP A 62 -0.52 -30.26 -4.34
C TRP A 62 1.01 -30.34 -4.36
N ILE A 63 1.69 -29.25 -3.92
CA ILE A 63 3.15 -29.19 -3.81
C ILE A 63 3.52 -29.03 -2.34
N LYS A 64 4.38 -29.89 -1.85
CA LYS A 64 4.83 -29.88 -0.45
C LYS A 64 5.62 -28.61 -0.13
N GLY A 65 5.27 -27.92 0.94
CA GLY A 65 6.03 -26.86 1.57
C GLY A 65 5.73 -25.45 1.06
N CYS A 66 6.34 -24.46 1.72
CA CYS A 66 6.29 -23.07 1.37
C CYS A 66 7.12 -22.76 0.12
N ASN A 67 6.66 -21.85 -0.73
CA ASN A 67 7.37 -21.41 -1.94
C ASN A 67 7.93 -19.98 -1.80
N PHE A 68 8.32 -19.59 -0.59
CA PHE A 68 9.09 -18.38 -0.29
C PHE A 68 8.53 -17.08 -0.88
N GLY A 69 7.31 -16.70 -0.57
CA GLY A 69 6.76 -15.46 -1.09
C GLY A 69 5.67 -14.85 -0.26
N ALA A 70 5.60 -13.51 -0.26
CA ALA A 70 4.56 -12.75 0.42
C ALA A 70 3.15 -13.01 -0.15
N GLY A 71 3.04 -13.55 -1.37
CA GLY A 71 1.79 -13.96 -1.99
C GLY A 71 0.84 -12.81 -2.35
N GLY A 72 1.36 -11.59 -2.54
CA GLY A 72 0.59 -10.51 -3.13
C GLY A 72 0.56 -10.62 -4.65
N ILE A 73 -0.62 -10.57 -5.24
CA ILE A 73 -0.84 -10.57 -6.69
C ILE A 73 -1.12 -9.14 -7.13
N SER A 74 -0.30 -8.63 -8.04
CA SER A 74 -0.49 -7.30 -8.59
C SER A 74 -1.71 -7.25 -9.53
N PRO A 75 -2.35 -6.08 -9.69
CA PRO A 75 -3.41 -5.90 -10.68
C PRO A 75 -2.96 -6.20 -12.11
N ARG A 76 -1.68 -5.94 -12.41
CA ARG A 76 -1.07 -6.23 -13.70
C ARG A 76 -1.06 -7.72 -14.00
N LEU A 77 -0.60 -8.53 -13.04
CA LEU A 77 -0.56 -9.99 -13.20
C LEU A 77 -1.97 -10.58 -13.25
N SER A 78 -2.88 -10.11 -12.37
CA SER A 78 -4.27 -10.58 -12.37
C SER A 78 -4.94 -10.38 -13.74
N ALA A 79 -4.80 -9.19 -14.32
CA ALA A 79 -5.35 -8.88 -15.64
C ALA A 79 -4.73 -9.74 -16.75
N ILE A 80 -3.42 -9.96 -16.72
CA ILE A 80 -2.72 -10.81 -17.70
C ILE A 80 -3.19 -12.26 -17.58
N MET A 81 -3.33 -12.79 -16.37
CA MET A 81 -3.80 -14.16 -16.17
C MET A 81 -5.24 -14.35 -16.68
N GLU A 82 -6.11 -13.36 -16.49
CA GLU A 82 -7.45 -13.36 -17.06
C GLU A 82 -7.40 -13.34 -18.61
N GLN A 83 -6.56 -12.49 -19.20
CA GLN A 83 -6.40 -12.37 -20.66
C GLN A 83 -5.82 -13.65 -21.29
N GLU A 84 -4.90 -14.30 -20.60
CA GLU A 84 -4.31 -15.56 -21.03
C GLU A 84 -5.22 -16.78 -20.77
N GLY A 85 -6.43 -16.60 -20.24
CA GLY A 85 -7.34 -17.69 -19.94
C GLY A 85 -6.88 -18.61 -18.81
N VAL A 86 -6.08 -18.09 -17.88
CA VAL A 86 -5.61 -18.77 -16.66
C VAL A 86 -6.01 -17.91 -15.43
N PRO A 87 -7.31 -17.61 -15.23
CA PRO A 87 -7.74 -16.80 -14.11
C PRO A 87 -7.40 -17.47 -12.78
N ILE A 88 -7.08 -16.67 -11.78
CA ILE A 88 -6.80 -17.19 -10.43
C ILE A 88 -8.08 -17.77 -9.85
N PRO A 89 -8.14 -19.05 -9.47
CA PRO A 89 -9.35 -19.67 -8.99
C PRO A 89 -9.73 -19.11 -7.60
N PRO A 90 -11.04 -18.92 -7.33
CA PRO A 90 -11.52 -18.33 -6.08
C PRO A 90 -11.03 -19.03 -4.81
N GLU A 91 -10.89 -20.35 -4.84
CA GLU A 91 -10.39 -21.17 -3.72
C GLU A 91 -8.92 -20.92 -3.40
N THR A 92 -8.16 -20.35 -4.32
CA THR A 92 -6.74 -19.95 -4.09
C THR A 92 -6.64 -18.55 -3.47
N ILE A 93 -7.66 -17.71 -3.64
CA ILE A 93 -7.68 -16.34 -3.12
C ILE A 93 -7.96 -16.37 -1.62
N ARG A 94 -7.10 -15.71 -0.84
CA ARG A 94 -7.22 -15.59 0.63
C ARG A 94 -7.76 -14.23 1.07
N GLY A 95 -7.67 -13.23 0.22
CA GLY A 95 -8.25 -11.91 0.41
C GLY A 95 -8.15 -11.07 -0.83
N GLU A 96 -9.15 -10.26 -1.07
CA GLU A 96 -9.14 -9.19 -2.07
C GLU A 96 -8.75 -7.90 -1.37
N ILE A 97 -7.60 -7.34 -1.77
CA ILE A 97 -7.06 -6.12 -1.16
C ILE A 97 -7.72 -4.92 -1.82
N ASN A 98 -8.53 -4.17 -1.06
CA ASN A 98 -9.28 -3.01 -1.55
C ASN A 98 -8.65 -1.67 -1.17
N ARG A 99 -7.67 -1.67 -0.25
CA ARG A 99 -6.90 -0.48 0.18
C ARG A 99 -5.50 -0.85 0.62
N ILE A 100 -4.57 0.07 0.37
CA ILE A 100 -3.19 -0.02 0.85
C ILE A 100 -2.93 1.19 1.74
N TRP A 101 -2.37 0.96 2.93
CA TRP A 101 -1.91 2.00 3.83
C TRP A 101 -0.39 2.15 3.73
N ILE A 102 0.09 3.35 3.49
CA ILE A 102 1.51 3.66 3.58
C ILE A 102 1.75 4.44 4.86
N HIS A 103 2.54 3.86 5.74
CA HIS A 103 2.90 4.43 7.03
C HIS A 103 4.23 5.19 6.91
N GLY A 104 4.18 6.48 7.17
CA GLY A 104 5.33 7.35 7.31
C GLY A 104 5.52 7.82 8.76
N MET A 105 6.59 8.56 9.02
CA MET A 105 6.88 9.09 10.36
C MET A 105 5.88 10.15 10.84
N TRP A 106 5.08 10.71 9.95
CA TRP A 106 4.06 11.71 10.31
C TRP A 106 2.69 11.05 10.45
N LYS A 107 2.01 10.76 9.36
CA LYS A 107 0.67 10.18 9.31
C LYS A 107 0.57 9.15 8.18
N ASN A 108 -0.42 8.28 8.29
CA ASN A 108 -0.65 7.21 7.32
C ASN A 108 -1.42 7.71 6.10
N ILE A 109 -1.03 7.24 4.92
CA ILE A 109 -1.67 7.60 3.65
C ILE A 109 -2.48 6.42 3.14
N PRO A 110 -3.83 6.52 3.06
CA PRO A 110 -4.67 5.48 2.49
C PRO A 110 -4.75 5.60 0.97
N ILE A 111 -4.45 4.52 0.27
CA ILE A 111 -4.57 4.43 -1.19
C ILE A 111 -5.64 3.40 -1.52
N LYS A 112 -6.74 3.84 -2.11
CA LYS A 112 -7.82 2.94 -2.52
C LYS A 112 -7.43 2.25 -3.83
N VAL A 113 -7.63 0.93 -3.91
CA VAL A 113 -7.50 0.18 -5.17
C VAL A 113 -8.58 0.68 -6.14
N PRO A 114 -8.24 1.02 -7.40
CA PRO A 114 -9.23 1.40 -8.41
C PRO A 114 -10.24 0.28 -8.63
N SER A 115 -11.52 0.62 -8.78
CA SER A 115 -12.62 -0.36 -8.87
C SER A 115 -12.51 -1.34 -10.04
N GLN A 116 -11.83 -0.94 -11.12
CA GLN A 116 -11.58 -1.78 -12.29
C GLN A 116 -10.35 -2.69 -12.15
N MET A 117 -9.62 -2.60 -11.03
CA MET A 117 -8.40 -3.37 -10.78
C MET A 117 -8.59 -4.33 -9.62
N LYS A 118 -8.07 -5.53 -9.75
CA LYS A 118 -8.12 -6.55 -8.71
C LYS A 118 -6.72 -6.82 -8.16
N MET A 119 -6.59 -6.82 -6.85
CA MET A 119 -5.35 -7.14 -6.13
C MET A 119 -5.66 -8.20 -5.08
N TYR A 120 -4.96 -9.32 -5.14
CA TYR A 120 -5.25 -10.47 -4.29
C TYR A 120 -4.10 -10.82 -3.36
N SER A 121 -4.43 -11.48 -2.26
CA SER A 121 -3.48 -12.23 -1.44
C SER A 121 -3.72 -13.72 -1.58
N VAL A 122 -2.64 -14.49 -1.75
CA VAL A 122 -2.66 -15.95 -1.95
C VAL A 122 -1.53 -16.61 -1.16
N PHE A 123 -1.67 -17.90 -0.87
CA PHE A 123 -0.50 -18.72 -0.56
C PHE A 123 0.09 -19.27 -1.86
N ARG A 124 1.40 -19.20 -1.99
CA ARG A 124 2.11 -19.79 -3.14
C ARG A 124 2.23 -21.29 -3.02
N GLY A 125 2.62 -21.78 -1.85
CA GLY A 125 2.69 -23.21 -1.50
C GLY A 125 1.56 -23.64 -0.57
N SER A 126 1.78 -24.74 0.16
CA SER A 126 0.85 -25.25 1.17
C SER A 126 0.74 -24.32 2.39
N LEU A 127 -0.37 -24.44 3.13
CA LEU A 127 -0.61 -23.68 4.36
C LEU A 127 0.40 -24.04 5.47
N PRO A 128 0.76 -23.04 6.34
CA PRO A 128 1.76 -23.26 7.38
C PRO A 128 1.38 -24.25 8.47
N SER A 129 0.10 -24.47 8.73
CA SER A 129 -0.36 -25.03 10.00
C SER A 129 -0.80 -26.48 10.00
N LYS A 130 -0.92 -27.15 8.85
CA LYS A 130 -1.32 -28.58 8.84
C LYS A 130 -0.78 -29.29 7.62
N LEU A 131 -0.03 -30.37 7.85
CA LEU A 131 0.31 -31.36 6.84
C LEU A 131 -0.95 -31.99 6.18
N ASN A 132 -2.10 -31.95 6.86
CA ASN A 132 -3.36 -32.52 6.40
C ASN A 132 -4.28 -31.49 5.70
N ASP A 133 -3.95 -30.20 5.72
CA ASP A 133 -4.74 -29.18 5.03
C ASP A 133 -4.19 -29.03 3.60
N ARG A 134 -4.70 -29.86 2.69
CA ARG A 134 -4.26 -29.97 1.29
C ARG A 134 -4.80 -28.84 0.41
N GLN A 135 -4.91 -27.63 0.95
CA GLN A 135 -5.37 -26.49 0.17
C GLN A 135 -4.41 -26.15 -0.97
N ARG A 136 -4.98 -25.92 -2.14
CA ARG A 136 -4.27 -25.60 -3.37
C ARG A 136 -3.59 -24.23 -3.26
N GLY A 137 -2.27 -24.19 -3.36
CA GLY A 137 -1.49 -22.98 -3.52
C GLY A 137 -1.45 -22.53 -4.98
N LEU A 138 -1.09 -21.27 -5.21
CA LEU A 138 -1.00 -20.72 -6.56
C LEU A 138 -0.02 -21.49 -7.46
N ASP A 139 1.13 -21.90 -6.91
CA ASP A 139 2.15 -22.58 -7.70
C ASP A 139 1.67 -23.96 -8.15
N ALA A 140 0.91 -24.68 -7.31
CA ALA A 140 0.30 -25.96 -7.67
C ALA A 140 -0.81 -25.77 -8.72
N PHE A 141 -1.59 -24.72 -8.63
CA PHE A 141 -2.58 -24.38 -9.66
C PHE A 141 -1.91 -24.16 -11.02
N LEU A 142 -0.85 -23.35 -11.07
CA LEU A 142 -0.14 -23.05 -12.33
C LEU A 142 0.51 -24.32 -12.91
N LEU A 143 1.07 -25.20 -12.06
CA LEU A 143 1.64 -26.45 -12.49
C LEU A 143 0.56 -27.38 -13.07
N GLY A 144 -0.61 -27.47 -12.43
CA GLY A 144 -1.77 -28.21 -12.95
C GLY A 144 -2.18 -27.70 -14.34
N LYS A 145 -2.25 -26.39 -14.51
CA LYS A 145 -2.55 -25.78 -15.83
C LYS A 145 -1.49 -26.11 -16.88
N ALA A 146 -0.21 -26.17 -16.51
CA ALA A 146 0.83 -26.60 -17.44
C ALA A 146 0.65 -28.07 -17.88
N VAL A 147 0.21 -28.95 -16.98
CA VAL A 147 -0.12 -30.34 -17.31
C VAL A 147 -1.36 -30.44 -18.20
N GLU A 148 -2.41 -29.68 -17.90
CA GLU A 148 -3.61 -29.61 -18.75
C GLU A 148 -3.28 -29.13 -20.17
N GLU A 149 -2.28 -28.26 -20.34
CA GLU A 149 -1.79 -27.85 -21.65
C GLU A 149 -0.94 -28.94 -22.36
N GLY A 150 -0.59 -30.03 -21.70
CA GLY A 150 0.11 -31.18 -22.30
C GLY A 150 1.55 -31.38 -21.83
N SER A 151 2.01 -30.70 -20.78
CA SER A 151 3.33 -31.02 -20.21
C SER A 151 3.28 -32.25 -19.31
N THR A 152 4.38 -32.96 -19.18
CA THR A 152 4.58 -34.07 -18.24
C THR A 152 5.45 -33.66 -17.05
N ILE A 153 5.28 -34.28 -15.90
CA ILE A 153 6.08 -34.00 -14.71
C ILE A 153 7.01 -35.20 -14.44
N LEU A 154 8.30 -34.90 -14.33
CA LEU A 154 9.31 -35.82 -13.84
C LEU A 154 9.76 -35.43 -12.46
N GLN A 155 9.39 -36.18 -11.43
CA GLN A 155 9.84 -35.91 -10.08
C GLN A 155 11.30 -36.31 -9.90
N GLY A 156 12.16 -35.34 -9.66
CA GLY A 156 13.60 -35.55 -9.51
C GLY A 156 14.36 -34.22 -9.36
N GLU A 157 15.62 -34.34 -8.96
CA GLU A 157 16.52 -33.20 -8.83
C GLU A 157 17.48 -33.11 -10.03
N ALA A 158 17.43 -32.01 -10.76
CA ALA A 158 18.39 -31.76 -11.83
C ALA A 158 19.76 -31.44 -11.23
N LEU A 159 20.76 -32.23 -11.57
CA LEU A 159 22.10 -32.15 -11.01
C LEU A 159 23.07 -31.32 -11.86
N GLU A 160 23.05 -31.56 -13.17
CA GLU A 160 24.03 -30.99 -14.09
C GLU A 160 23.46 -30.90 -15.52
N ILE A 161 23.98 -29.96 -16.28
CA ILE A 161 23.76 -29.90 -17.72
C ILE A 161 25.08 -30.18 -18.43
N SER A 162 25.12 -31.23 -19.23
CA SER A 162 26.19 -31.49 -20.18
C SER A 162 25.84 -30.83 -21.52
N HIS A 163 26.81 -30.19 -22.14
CA HIS A 163 26.66 -29.43 -23.37
C HIS A 163 27.78 -29.78 -24.35
N SER A 164 28.15 -31.08 -24.37
CA SER A 164 29.20 -31.61 -25.30
C SER A 164 28.81 -31.43 -26.74
N ASP A 165 27.52 -31.65 -27.05
CA ASP A 165 26.90 -31.19 -28.29
C ASP A 165 26.05 -29.95 -28.00
N PRO A 166 26.41 -28.78 -28.58
CA PRO A 166 25.64 -27.55 -28.39
C PRO A 166 24.19 -27.62 -28.87
N ASN A 167 23.86 -28.51 -29.76
CA ASN A 167 22.53 -28.67 -30.33
C ASN A 167 21.66 -29.67 -29.57
N THR A 168 22.27 -30.48 -28.70
CA THR A 168 21.57 -31.49 -27.88
C THR A 168 22.06 -31.45 -26.42
N PRO A 169 21.67 -30.43 -25.65
CA PRO A 169 22.02 -30.40 -24.23
C PRO A 169 21.43 -31.61 -23.51
N VAL A 170 22.21 -32.21 -22.60
CA VAL A 170 21.82 -33.39 -21.82
C VAL A 170 21.65 -33.00 -20.35
N LEU A 171 20.44 -33.18 -19.81
CA LEU A 171 20.14 -32.93 -18.41
C LEU A 171 20.31 -34.22 -17.58
N LYS A 172 21.19 -34.18 -16.56
CA LYS A 172 21.32 -35.26 -15.57
C LYS A 172 20.35 -35.04 -14.43
N ILE A 173 19.55 -36.02 -14.14
CA ILE A 173 18.46 -35.95 -13.15
C ILE A 173 18.59 -37.12 -12.17
N MET A 174 18.59 -36.82 -10.87
CA MET A 174 18.46 -37.81 -9.82
C MET A 174 16.98 -37.99 -9.49
N ARG A 175 16.45 -39.18 -9.70
CA ARG A 175 15.06 -39.52 -9.37
C ARG A 175 14.87 -39.72 -7.87
N ALA A 176 13.63 -39.79 -7.44
CA ALA A 176 13.28 -40.06 -6.05
C ALA A 176 13.77 -41.44 -5.57
N SER A 177 13.96 -42.41 -6.49
CA SER A 177 14.57 -43.71 -6.27
C SER A 177 16.08 -43.66 -5.98
N GLY A 178 16.76 -42.51 -6.24
CA GLY A 178 18.20 -42.34 -6.11
C GLY A 178 19.00 -42.65 -7.39
N ASP A 179 18.39 -43.24 -8.41
CA ASP A 179 19.02 -43.45 -9.72
C ASP A 179 19.19 -42.15 -10.49
N VAL A 180 20.29 -42.06 -11.24
CA VAL A 180 20.61 -40.94 -12.09
C VAL A 180 20.35 -41.28 -13.55
N ILE A 181 19.49 -40.48 -14.18
CA ILE A 181 19.21 -40.60 -15.62
C ILE A 181 19.79 -39.44 -16.39
N SER A 182 20.09 -39.64 -17.66
CA SER A 182 20.53 -38.64 -18.61
C SER A 182 19.42 -38.44 -19.63
N MET A 183 18.91 -37.21 -19.75
CA MET A 183 17.83 -36.84 -20.66
C MET A 183 18.36 -35.88 -21.73
N PRO A 184 18.56 -36.29 -22.96
CA PRO A 184 18.89 -35.43 -24.07
C PRO A 184 17.66 -34.56 -24.42
N CYS A 185 17.85 -33.29 -24.71
CA CYS A 185 16.79 -32.34 -24.97
C CYS A 185 17.12 -31.45 -26.17
N SER A 186 16.11 -30.98 -26.88
CA SER A 186 16.27 -29.95 -27.92
C SER A 186 16.44 -28.56 -27.28
N PHE A 187 15.94 -28.35 -26.06
CA PHE A 187 16.10 -27.11 -25.32
C PHE A 187 15.97 -27.34 -23.80
N VAL A 188 16.75 -26.63 -23.00
CA VAL A 188 16.64 -26.64 -21.53
C VAL A 188 16.31 -25.23 -21.01
N ALA A 189 15.17 -25.11 -20.30
CA ALA A 189 14.79 -23.90 -19.57
C ALA A 189 15.04 -24.07 -18.07
N ILE A 190 15.83 -23.22 -17.44
CA ILE A 190 16.15 -23.27 -16.03
C ILE A 190 15.27 -22.29 -15.27
N ALA A 191 14.30 -22.84 -14.54
CA ALA A 191 13.27 -22.13 -13.80
C ALA A 191 13.36 -22.37 -12.27
N THR A 192 14.57 -22.69 -11.75
CA THR A 192 14.79 -23.09 -10.36
C THR A 192 14.51 -21.99 -9.34
N GLY A 193 14.29 -20.73 -9.79
CA GLY A 193 14.27 -19.58 -8.88
C GLY A 193 15.61 -19.37 -8.18
N VAL A 194 15.62 -18.60 -7.10
CA VAL A 194 16.85 -18.27 -6.34
C VAL A 194 16.86 -18.83 -4.92
N ASN A 195 15.81 -19.56 -4.54
CA ASN A 195 15.61 -20.11 -3.19
C ASN A 195 15.68 -21.66 -3.15
N ALA A 196 16.15 -22.28 -4.21
CA ALA A 196 16.14 -23.73 -4.34
C ALA A 196 17.11 -24.47 -3.41
N GLN A 197 18.02 -23.76 -2.74
CA GLN A 197 19.00 -24.33 -1.80
C GLN A 197 18.90 -23.64 -0.44
N ASP A 198 18.63 -24.43 0.60
CA ASP A 198 18.51 -23.97 1.97
C ASP A 198 19.81 -23.32 2.47
N GLY A 199 19.87 -22.00 2.41
CA GLY A 199 20.94 -21.18 3.02
C GLY A 199 22.27 -21.13 2.28
N LYS A 200 22.49 -21.91 1.22
CA LYS A 200 23.73 -21.88 0.43
C LYS A 200 23.75 -20.73 -0.58
N ASP A 201 24.93 -20.33 -0.99
CA ASP A 201 25.07 -19.32 -2.05
C ASP A 201 24.49 -19.88 -3.36
N TYR A 202 23.54 -19.13 -3.93
CA TYR A 202 22.92 -19.48 -5.22
C TYR A 202 23.96 -19.70 -6.33
N SER A 203 25.08 -18.98 -6.29
CA SER A 203 26.16 -19.10 -7.27
C SER A 203 26.87 -20.47 -7.25
N GLU A 204 26.74 -21.21 -6.16
CA GLU A 204 27.32 -22.55 -5.97
C GLU A 204 26.38 -23.68 -6.39
N ASN A 205 25.16 -23.35 -6.80
CA ASN A 205 24.22 -24.34 -7.34
C ASN A 205 24.88 -25.11 -8.51
N PRO A 206 24.83 -26.46 -8.55
CA PRO A 206 25.45 -27.25 -9.61
C PRO A 206 25.01 -26.87 -11.01
N LEU A 207 23.73 -26.54 -11.21
CA LEU A 207 23.20 -26.08 -12.49
C LEU A 207 23.79 -24.70 -12.88
N ILE A 208 23.90 -23.79 -11.92
CA ILE A 208 24.50 -22.46 -12.15
C ILE A 208 25.99 -22.59 -12.49
N ARG A 209 26.68 -23.52 -11.84
CA ARG A 209 28.08 -23.85 -12.20
C ARG A 209 28.17 -24.48 -13.61
N SER A 210 27.24 -25.33 -13.99
CA SER A 210 27.17 -25.89 -15.36
C SER A 210 27.02 -24.77 -16.40
N ILE A 211 26.11 -23.82 -16.15
CA ILE A 211 25.90 -22.69 -17.09
C ILE A 211 27.15 -21.81 -17.19
N ARG A 212 27.85 -21.55 -16.07
CA ARG A 212 29.11 -20.78 -16.11
C ARG A 212 30.19 -21.46 -16.94
N ARG A 213 30.24 -22.79 -16.92
CA ARG A 213 31.15 -23.56 -17.78
C ARG A 213 30.75 -23.46 -19.27
N ILE A 214 29.44 -23.53 -19.56
CA ILE A 214 28.89 -23.44 -20.90
C ILE A 214 28.96 -22.01 -21.48
N ASN A 215 28.72 -21.01 -20.64
CA ASN A 215 28.77 -19.60 -21.02
C ASN A 215 29.60 -18.79 -19.98
N PRO A 216 30.90 -18.60 -20.22
CA PRO A 216 31.77 -17.83 -19.30
C PRO A 216 31.34 -16.37 -19.10
N ASP A 217 30.58 -15.78 -20.05
CA ASP A 217 30.05 -14.40 -19.94
C ASP A 217 28.80 -14.31 -19.05
N PHE A 218 28.31 -15.43 -18.55
CA PHE A 218 27.18 -15.47 -17.64
C PHE A 218 27.58 -14.99 -16.24
N ILE A 219 26.87 -13.94 -15.74
CA ILE A 219 27.00 -13.47 -14.37
C ILE A 219 25.65 -13.71 -13.68
N PRO A 220 25.60 -14.46 -12.57
CA PRO A 220 24.36 -14.70 -11.82
C PRO A 220 23.71 -13.42 -11.31
N ALA A 221 22.41 -13.50 -11.06
CA ALA A 221 21.65 -12.43 -10.44
C ALA A 221 22.22 -12.04 -9.07
N ARG A 222 22.24 -10.74 -8.74
CA ARG A 222 22.58 -10.31 -7.38
C ARG A 222 21.36 -10.38 -6.49
N LEU A 223 21.54 -10.99 -5.35
CA LEU A 223 20.48 -11.27 -4.38
C LEU A 223 20.62 -10.44 -3.11
N ARG A 224 19.53 -10.27 -2.38
CA ARG A 224 19.49 -9.87 -0.97
C ARG A 224 18.42 -10.69 -0.24
N ARG A 225 18.51 -10.72 1.09
CA ARG A 225 17.56 -11.46 1.93
C ARG A 225 16.37 -10.62 2.32
N ALA A 226 15.22 -11.27 2.45
CA ALA A 226 14.06 -10.78 3.20
C ALA A 226 13.79 -11.72 4.37
N LEU A 227 13.01 -11.26 5.32
CA LEU A 227 12.41 -12.09 6.36
C LEU A 227 10.92 -12.11 6.11
N VAL A 228 10.34 -13.30 6.00
CA VAL A 228 8.90 -13.50 5.89
C VAL A 228 8.45 -14.42 7.00
N PHE A 229 7.42 -14.05 7.71
CA PHE A 229 6.78 -14.90 8.70
C PHE A 229 5.26 -14.75 8.66
N GLU A 230 4.58 -15.84 9.00
CA GLU A 230 3.13 -15.93 9.04
C GLU A 230 2.69 -15.96 10.51
N LEU A 231 1.87 -14.99 10.91
CA LEU A 231 1.19 -15.01 12.20
C LEU A 231 -0.18 -15.64 12.04
N LYS A 232 -0.50 -16.61 12.89
CA LYS A 232 -1.85 -17.16 12.97
C LYS A 232 -2.70 -16.22 13.82
N VAL A 233 -3.67 -15.57 13.20
CA VAL A 233 -4.54 -14.58 13.84
C VAL A 233 -5.99 -14.94 13.51
N PRO A 234 -6.90 -14.96 14.50
CA PRO A 234 -8.31 -15.24 14.21
C PRO A 234 -8.85 -14.30 13.12
N ARG A 235 -9.61 -14.86 12.19
CA ARG A 235 -10.15 -14.14 11.03
C ARG A 235 -10.95 -12.90 11.45
N GLU A 236 -11.76 -13.02 12.47
CA GLU A 236 -12.57 -11.92 13.03
C GLU A 236 -11.71 -10.74 13.49
N VAL A 237 -10.54 -11.04 14.11
CA VAL A 237 -9.57 -10.02 14.54
C VAL A 237 -8.95 -9.32 13.33
N LEU A 238 -8.58 -10.07 12.28
CA LEU A 238 -8.05 -9.49 11.06
C LEU A 238 -9.11 -8.66 10.33
N GLU A 239 -10.33 -9.14 10.21
CA GLU A 239 -11.44 -8.41 9.59
C GLU A 239 -11.78 -7.12 10.35
N LYS A 240 -11.75 -7.15 11.69
CA LYS A 240 -12.00 -5.98 12.53
C LYS A 240 -10.90 -4.92 12.41
N ASN A 241 -9.62 -5.32 12.43
CA ASN A 241 -8.49 -4.39 12.51
C ASN A 241 -7.92 -4.03 11.14
N LEU A 242 -7.81 -4.99 10.21
CA LEU A 242 -7.17 -4.80 8.91
C LEU A 242 -8.15 -4.71 7.73
N LYS A 243 -9.38 -5.24 7.83
CA LYS A 243 -10.46 -5.11 6.82
C LYS A 243 -10.04 -5.47 5.39
N ASN A 244 -9.25 -6.51 5.21
CA ASN A 244 -8.63 -6.88 3.91
C ASN A 244 -7.81 -5.74 3.28
N GLU A 245 -7.14 -4.95 4.10
CA GLU A 245 -6.27 -3.87 3.68
C GLU A 245 -4.80 -4.26 3.91
N ALA A 246 -3.90 -3.90 2.98
CA ALA A 246 -2.47 -4.13 3.12
C ALA A 246 -1.81 -2.89 3.75
N TYR A 247 -0.76 -3.12 4.56
CA TYR A 247 -0.06 -2.05 5.27
C TYR A 247 1.43 -2.08 4.92
N PHE A 248 1.95 -0.97 4.46
CA PHE A 248 3.36 -0.78 4.14
C PHE A 248 3.97 0.27 5.06
N ILE A 249 5.02 -0.10 5.78
CA ILE A 249 5.74 0.75 6.72
C ILE A 249 7.13 0.98 6.15
N GLU A 250 7.43 2.23 5.78
CA GLU A 250 8.64 2.63 5.05
C GLU A 250 9.75 3.13 5.99
N TYR A 251 9.71 2.76 7.26
CA TYR A 251 10.73 3.09 8.25
C TYR A 251 10.73 2.11 9.41
N GLY A 252 11.86 2.05 10.11
CA GLY A 252 11.97 1.28 11.34
C GLY A 252 12.09 2.18 12.58
N SER A 253 12.74 1.69 13.61
CA SER A 253 13.13 2.50 14.78
C SER A 253 14.65 2.76 14.77
N LYS A 254 15.13 3.70 15.59
CA LYS A 254 16.58 3.92 15.76
C LYS A 254 17.32 2.65 16.18
N LYS A 255 16.69 1.80 17.01
CA LYS A 255 17.23 0.53 17.50
C LYS A 255 17.09 -0.63 16.48
N LEU A 256 16.15 -0.51 15.54
CA LEU A 256 15.87 -1.49 14.48
C LEU A 256 15.66 -0.76 13.15
N PRO A 257 16.74 -0.35 12.46
CA PRO A 257 16.64 0.36 11.18
C PRO A 257 16.23 -0.60 10.07
N LEU A 258 14.92 -0.67 9.83
CA LEU A 258 14.31 -1.42 8.74
C LEU A 258 14.11 -0.50 7.53
N GLU A 259 14.02 -1.12 6.37
CA GLU A 259 13.78 -0.40 5.11
C GLU A 259 12.32 -0.45 4.70
N HIS A 260 11.69 -1.59 4.93
CA HIS A 260 10.29 -1.82 4.54
C HIS A 260 9.71 -2.97 5.34
N ILE A 261 8.47 -2.80 5.79
CA ILE A 261 7.64 -3.87 6.35
C ILE A 261 6.33 -3.87 5.58
N ALA A 262 5.90 -5.05 5.13
CA ALA A 262 4.58 -5.25 4.55
C ALA A 262 3.76 -6.20 5.41
N LEU A 263 2.51 -5.83 5.69
CA LEU A 263 1.50 -6.65 6.36
C LEU A 263 0.42 -6.98 5.35
N VAL A 264 0.17 -8.25 5.08
CA VAL A 264 -0.81 -8.72 4.09
C VAL A 264 -1.71 -9.77 4.74
N PRO A 265 -3.01 -9.47 4.93
CA PRO A 265 -3.94 -10.45 5.49
C PRO A 265 -4.26 -11.57 4.49
N LYS A 266 -4.38 -12.82 5.01
CA LYS A 266 -4.65 -14.03 4.23
C LYS A 266 -5.59 -14.98 5.00
N GLY A 267 -6.87 -14.65 5.09
CA GLY A 267 -7.81 -15.44 5.89
C GLY A 267 -7.44 -15.43 7.38
N ASP A 268 -7.03 -16.57 7.94
CA ASP A 268 -6.62 -16.73 9.35
C ASP A 268 -5.14 -16.43 9.60
N TYR A 269 -4.46 -15.80 8.64
CA TYR A 269 -3.03 -15.52 8.71
C TYR A 269 -2.73 -14.08 8.35
N LEU A 270 -1.71 -13.53 9.00
CA LEU A 270 -1.09 -12.27 8.63
C LEU A 270 0.34 -12.52 8.16
N THR A 271 0.59 -12.31 6.88
CA THR A 271 1.95 -12.35 6.34
C THR A 271 2.67 -11.05 6.68
N VAL A 272 3.81 -11.18 7.32
CA VAL A 272 4.72 -10.05 7.60
C VAL A 272 5.99 -10.24 6.79
N THR A 273 6.25 -9.32 5.87
CA THR A 273 7.48 -9.31 5.06
C THR A 273 8.36 -8.15 5.46
N VAL A 274 9.63 -8.40 5.71
CA VAL A 274 10.56 -7.40 6.22
C VAL A 274 11.84 -7.35 5.39
N ILE A 275 12.28 -6.15 5.06
CA ILE A 275 13.52 -5.87 4.34
C ILE A 275 14.35 -4.87 5.14
N GLY A 276 15.64 -5.10 5.24
CA GLY A 276 16.56 -4.18 5.91
C GLY A 276 17.95 -4.78 6.10
N LYS A 277 18.94 -3.93 6.37
CA LYS A 277 20.34 -4.37 6.53
C LYS A 277 20.52 -5.41 7.64
N HIS A 278 19.70 -5.36 8.70
CA HIS A 278 19.76 -6.37 9.77
C HIS A 278 19.24 -7.72 9.29
N VAL A 279 18.23 -7.71 8.43
CA VAL A 279 17.67 -8.92 7.81
C VAL A 279 18.68 -9.54 6.84
N ASP A 280 19.37 -8.74 6.05
CA ASP A 280 20.41 -9.21 5.13
C ASP A 280 21.53 -10.01 5.85
N ARG A 281 21.78 -9.68 7.12
CA ARG A 281 22.83 -10.30 7.95
C ARG A 281 22.34 -11.49 8.78
N ALA A 282 21.04 -11.64 8.94
CA ALA A 282 20.43 -12.69 9.74
C ALA A 282 20.39 -14.01 8.96
N VAL A 283 21.41 -14.83 9.12
CA VAL A 283 21.52 -16.14 8.44
C VAL A 283 20.99 -17.26 9.34
N LEU A 284 21.22 -17.17 10.65
CA LEU A 284 20.86 -18.21 11.61
C LEU A 284 19.40 -18.08 12.08
N PRO A 285 18.68 -19.20 12.31
CA PRO A 285 17.30 -19.16 12.81
C PRO A 285 17.13 -18.37 14.12
N LYS A 286 18.11 -18.44 15.02
CA LYS A 286 18.10 -17.68 16.29
C LYS A 286 18.11 -16.16 16.06
N ASP A 287 18.81 -15.67 15.02
CA ASP A 287 18.88 -14.26 14.72
C ASP A 287 17.58 -13.77 14.10
N MET A 288 16.97 -14.58 13.24
CA MET A 288 15.63 -14.32 12.69
C MET A 288 14.58 -14.20 13.80
N ARG A 289 14.57 -15.13 14.78
CA ARG A 289 13.65 -15.06 15.94
C ARG A 289 13.85 -13.79 16.75
N LYS A 290 15.11 -13.38 17.01
CA LYS A 290 15.39 -12.12 17.69
C LYS A 290 14.86 -10.90 16.94
N ILE A 291 14.96 -10.91 15.60
CA ILE A 291 14.42 -9.82 14.76
C ILE A 291 12.91 -9.83 14.82
N ILE A 292 12.23 -10.98 14.69
CA ILE A 292 10.78 -11.11 14.80
C ILE A 292 10.28 -10.55 16.13
N CYS A 293 10.88 -10.96 17.26
CA CYS A 293 10.53 -10.47 18.58
C CYS A 293 10.66 -8.93 18.72
N LYS A 294 11.60 -8.32 18.00
CA LYS A 294 11.73 -6.86 17.98
C LYS A 294 10.70 -6.20 17.06
N ILE A 295 10.37 -6.84 15.95
CA ILE A 295 9.39 -6.33 14.97
C ILE A 295 7.98 -6.29 15.57
N VAL A 296 7.52 -7.39 16.16
CA VAL A 296 6.17 -7.47 16.76
C VAL A 296 5.97 -6.50 17.93
N LYS A 297 7.06 -5.98 18.52
CA LYS A 297 7.05 -4.95 19.56
C LYS A 297 7.18 -3.53 19.01
N LEU A 298 7.14 -3.33 17.70
CA LEU A 298 7.15 -1.99 17.13
C LEU A 298 5.81 -1.28 17.37
N PRO A 299 5.80 -0.06 17.92
CA PRO A 299 4.55 0.67 18.18
C PRO A 299 3.67 0.88 16.95
N GLN A 300 4.27 0.85 15.75
CA GLN A 300 3.54 0.95 14.49
C GLN A 300 2.67 -0.29 14.25
N LEU A 301 3.21 -1.48 14.53
CA LEU A 301 2.50 -2.75 14.35
C LEU A 301 1.42 -2.92 15.40
N GLU A 302 1.74 -2.58 16.65
CA GLU A 302 0.78 -2.61 17.77
C GLU A 302 -0.45 -1.75 17.51
N ARG A 303 -0.26 -0.58 16.88
CA ARG A 303 -1.39 0.29 16.47
C ARG A 303 -2.24 -0.27 15.34
N ILE A 304 -1.67 -1.10 14.46
CA ILE A 304 -2.37 -1.75 13.35
C ILE A 304 -3.10 -2.99 13.84
N LEU A 305 -2.43 -3.81 14.63
CA LEU A 305 -2.95 -5.04 15.21
C LEU A 305 -2.57 -5.06 16.68
N PRO A 306 -3.48 -4.68 17.58
CA PRO A 306 -3.27 -4.78 19.02
C PRO A 306 -2.88 -6.20 19.45
N ASP A 307 -2.02 -6.30 20.45
CA ASP A 307 -1.51 -7.57 20.97
C ASP A 307 -0.79 -8.47 19.94
N ILE A 308 -0.25 -7.88 18.88
CA ILE A 308 0.43 -8.62 17.80
C ILE A 308 1.54 -9.55 18.30
N SER A 309 2.17 -9.21 19.42
CA SER A 309 3.22 -10.02 20.06
C SER A 309 2.72 -11.33 20.65
N ASN A 310 1.41 -11.48 20.89
CA ASN A 310 0.78 -12.65 21.50
C ASN A 310 0.36 -13.70 20.47
N TYR A 311 0.34 -13.36 19.17
CA TYR A 311 -0.04 -14.30 18.13
C TYR A 311 1.09 -15.26 17.80
N HIS A 312 0.71 -16.51 17.52
CA HIS A 312 1.65 -17.59 17.19
C HIS A 312 2.28 -17.37 15.81
N VAL A 313 3.61 -17.49 15.74
CA VAL A 313 4.36 -17.53 14.49
C VAL A 313 4.25 -18.93 13.89
N ALA A 314 3.37 -19.11 12.92
CA ALA A 314 3.08 -20.40 12.30
C ALA A 314 4.25 -20.90 11.40
N CYS A 315 4.90 -19.99 10.70
CA CYS A 315 6.11 -20.30 9.95
C CYS A 315 7.00 -19.07 9.76
N THR A 316 8.28 -19.33 9.47
CA THR A 316 9.29 -18.30 9.20
C THR A 316 10.20 -18.77 8.09
N CYS A 317 10.52 -17.88 7.16
CA CYS A 317 11.53 -18.13 6.14
C CYS A 317 12.34 -16.85 5.84
N SER A 318 13.53 -17.06 5.29
CA SER A 318 14.43 -15.97 4.86
C SER A 318 14.70 -16.07 3.36
N PRO A 319 13.70 -15.71 2.51
CA PRO A 319 13.88 -15.83 1.08
C PRO A 319 14.93 -14.85 0.56
N GLN A 320 15.64 -15.29 -0.47
CA GLN A 320 16.47 -14.44 -1.30
C GLN A 320 15.60 -13.79 -2.40
N MET A 321 15.89 -12.54 -2.71
CA MET A 321 15.22 -11.76 -3.75
C MET A 321 16.25 -11.19 -4.70
N THR A 322 15.92 -11.19 -5.98
CA THR A 322 16.77 -10.59 -7.01
C THR A 322 16.72 -9.05 -6.93
N VAL A 323 17.88 -8.42 -6.80
CA VAL A 323 18.03 -6.96 -6.79
C VAL A 323 18.78 -6.43 -8.02
N ARG A 324 19.39 -7.31 -8.79
CA ARG A 324 19.96 -7.04 -10.12
C ARG A 324 19.83 -8.31 -10.96
N ALA A 325 19.27 -8.18 -12.15
CA ALA A 325 19.14 -9.28 -13.09
C ALA A 325 20.51 -9.89 -13.47
N ALA A 326 20.49 -11.15 -13.84
CA ALA A 326 21.64 -11.84 -14.38
C ALA A 326 22.13 -11.16 -15.69
N LYS A 327 23.39 -11.37 -16.04
CA LYS A 327 23.95 -10.96 -17.33
C LYS A 327 24.13 -12.20 -18.19
N ASN A 328 23.66 -12.16 -19.44
CA ASN A 328 23.74 -13.24 -20.41
C ASN A 328 23.25 -14.61 -19.88
N PRO A 329 22.01 -14.72 -19.33
CA PRO A 329 21.50 -15.95 -18.74
C PRO A 329 21.00 -16.95 -19.80
N PHE A 330 21.79 -17.18 -20.83
CA PHE A 330 21.46 -18.08 -21.95
C PHE A 330 22.74 -18.61 -22.62
N ALA A 331 22.59 -19.74 -23.30
CA ALA A 331 23.59 -20.33 -24.18
C ALA A 331 22.87 -20.95 -25.38
N GLN A 332 23.60 -21.66 -26.26
CA GLN A 332 22.98 -22.43 -27.33
C GLN A 332 21.95 -23.41 -26.76
N ARG A 333 20.68 -23.31 -27.16
CA ARG A 333 19.57 -24.17 -26.73
C ARG A 333 19.35 -24.26 -25.21
N LEU A 334 19.71 -23.20 -24.48
CA LEU A 334 19.61 -23.13 -23.05
C LEU A 334 19.31 -21.69 -22.58
N ALA A 335 18.35 -21.53 -21.65
CA ALA A 335 18.12 -20.24 -21.02
C ALA A 335 17.64 -20.36 -19.56
N ILE A 336 17.92 -19.33 -18.76
CA ILE A 336 17.41 -19.17 -17.41
C ILE A 336 16.21 -18.23 -17.44
N ILE A 337 15.14 -18.55 -16.70
CA ILE A 337 13.93 -17.75 -16.54
C ILE A 337 13.57 -17.49 -15.09
N GLY A 338 12.61 -16.60 -14.85
CA GLY A 338 12.14 -16.25 -13.51
C GLY A 338 13.18 -15.50 -12.68
N ASP A 339 13.11 -15.62 -11.36
CA ASP A 339 13.96 -14.89 -10.42
C ASP A 339 15.46 -15.12 -10.65
N ALA A 340 15.83 -16.28 -11.17
CA ALA A 340 17.20 -16.63 -11.51
C ALA A 340 17.76 -15.81 -12.68
N ALA A 341 16.93 -15.46 -13.65
CA ALA A 341 17.28 -14.53 -14.72
C ALA A 341 17.15 -13.08 -14.25
N GLY A 342 16.08 -12.77 -13.50
CA GLY A 342 15.83 -11.45 -12.98
C GLY A 342 14.37 -11.24 -12.62
N SER A 343 14.12 -10.47 -11.57
CA SER A 343 12.78 -10.02 -11.23
C SER A 343 12.76 -8.53 -10.91
N ARG A 344 11.59 -7.94 -10.95
CA ARG A 344 11.40 -6.54 -10.56
C ARG A 344 11.70 -6.35 -9.07
N LEU A 345 12.33 -5.23 -8.75
CA LEU A 345 12.83 -4.93 -7.41
C LEU A 345 11.67 -4.81 -6.40
N TYR A 346 11.65 -5.70 -5.40
CA TYR A 346 10.72 -5.73 -4.26
C TYR A 346 9.24 -5.94 -4.59
N LYS A 347 8.82 -5.82 -5.81
CA LYS A 347 7.42 -5.94 -6.25
C LYS A 347 7.33 -6.85 -7.47
N ASP A 348 6.18 -7.51 -7.60
CA ASP A 348 5.75 -8.12 -8.85
C ASP A 348 6.68 -9.20 -9.43
N GLY A 349 7.28 -10.02 -8.54
CA GLY A 349 8.14 -11.14 -8.94
C GLY A 349 7.40 -12.18 -9.79
N LEU A 350 6.12 -12.45 -9.49
CA LEU A 350 5.29 -13.36 -10.27
C LEU A 350 5.02 -12.84 -11.70
N TYR A 351 4.79 -11.53 -11.87
CA TYR A 351 4.72 -10.94 -13.20
C TYR A 351 6.05 -11.07 -13.95
N SER A 352 7.17 -10.91 -13.27
CA SER A 352 8.50 -11.09 -13.88
C SER A 352 8.75 -12.52 -14.29
N ALA A 353 8.23 -13.49 -13.54
CA ALA A 353 8.23 -14.90 -13.91
C ALA A 353 7.43 -15.13 -15.19
N PHE A 354 6.21 -14.60 -15.27
CA PHE A 354 5.41 -14.64 -16.51
C PHE A 354 6.12 -13.96 -17.68
N LEU A 355 6.64 -12.74 -17.48
CA LEU A 355 7.29 -11.97 -18.53
C LEU A 355 8.49 -12.71 -19.14
N THR A 356 9.38 -13.25 -18.30
CA THR A 356 10.56 -13.98 -18.78
C THR A 356 10.15 -15.28 -19.48
N ALA A 357 9.16 -15.98 -18.95
CA ALA A 357 8.63 -17.23 -19.51
C ALA A 357 7.95 -17.00 -20.88
N SER A 358 7.00 -16.09 -20.96
CA SER A 358 6.24 -15.83 -22.21
C SER A 358 7.13 -15.28 -23.31
N LYS A 359 8.06 -14.36 -22.97
CA LYS A 359 9.00 -13.84 -23.96
C LYS A 359 9.99 -14.88 -24.47
N LEU A 360 10.49 -15.75 -23.59
CA LEU A 360 11.35 -16.85 -24.02
C LEU A 360 10.59 -17.83 -24.91
N ALA A 361 9.38 -18.27 -24.52
CA ALA A 361 8.56 -19.18 -25.30
C ALA A 361 8.29 -18.65 -26.70
N HIS A 362 7.83 -17.39 -26.79
CA HIS A 362 7.61 -16.73 -28.08
C HIS A 362 8.89 -16.66 -28.92
N ASN A 363 10.01 -16.25 -28.31
CA ASN A 363 11.26 -16.06 -29.05
C ASN A 363 11.79 -17.36 -29.63
N ILE A 364 11.81 -18.47 -28.86
CA ILE A 364 12.32 -19.74 -29.37
C ILE A 364 11.43 -20.34 -30.44
N MET A 365 10.12 -20.17 -30.34
CA MET A 365 9.16 -20.71 -31.31
C MET A 365 9.16 -19.94 -32.63
N HIS A 366 9.38 -18.63 -32.61
CA HIS A 366 9.29 -17.77 -33.81
C HIS A 366 10.62 -17.25 -34.37
N LYS A 367 11.67 -17.21 -33.52
CA LYS A 367 12.96 -16.60 -33.91
C LYS A 367 14.13 -17.58 -33.88
N GLY A 368 14.07 -18.57 -33.02
CA GLY A 368 15.08 -19.60 -32.85
C GLY A 368 15.67 -19.68 -31.43
N SER A 369 16.39 -20.76 -31.18
CA SER A 369 16.94 -21.16 -29.87
C SER A 369 18.47 -21.09 -29.79
N ASP A 370 19.14 -20.56 -30.83
CA ASP A 370 20.57 -20.35 -30.84
C ASP A 370 21.01 -19.19 -29.94
N LYS A 371 22.27 -19.20 -29.48
CA LYS A 371 22.85 -18.21 -28.58
C LYS A 371 22.70 -16.77 -29.09
N ASN A 372 22.87 -16.54 -30.37
CA ASN A 372 22.81 -15.20 -30.98
C ASN A 372 21.38 -14.66 -30.98
N THR A 373 20.41 -15.49 -31.36
CA THR A 373 18.98 -15.15 -31.34
C THR A 373 18.51 -14.91 -29.90
N LEU A 374 18.86 -15.77 -28.94
CA LEU A 374 18.55 -15.57 -27.55
C LEU A 374 19.16 -14.27 -27.01
N SER A 375 20.39 -13.94 -27.41
CA SER A 375 21.02 -12.68 -27.01
C SER A 375 20.26 -11.45 -27.54
N LYS A 376 19.87 -11.50 -28.83
CA LYS A 376 19.17 -10.39 -29.49
C LYS A 376 17.73 -10.20 -29.03
N GLU A 377 17.00 -11.28 -28.76
CA GLU A 377 15.57 -11.23 -28.46
C GLU A 377 15.29 -11.39 -26.95
N TYR A 378 15.66 -12.51 -26.34
CA TYR A 378 15.44 -12.75 -24.91
C TYR A 378 16.32 -11.85 -24.03
N GLY A 379 17.56 -11.62 -24.46
CA GLY A 379 18.50 -10.70 -23.80
C GLY A 379 17.96 -9.28 -23.63
N LYS A 380 17.10 -8.79 -24.54
CA LYS A 380 16.39 -7.50 -24.40
C LYS A 380 15.49 -7.48 -23.15
N THR A 381 14.75 -8.57 -22.89
CA THR A 381 13.86 -8.69 -21.72
C THR A 381 14.66 -8.66 -20.41
N VAL A 382 15.76 -9.40 -20.34
CA VAL A 382 16.62 -9.40 -19.14
C VAL A 382 17.31 -8.05 -18.95
N LYS A 383 17.75 -7.42 -20.01
CA LYS A 383 18.34 -6.07 -19.99
C LYS A 383 17.31 -5.04 -19.51
N TRP A 384 16.07 -5.13 -19.99
CA TRP A 384 14.98 -4.28 -19.54
C TRP A 384 14.74 -4.42 -18.03
N LEU A 385 14.64 -5.65 -17.50
CA LEU A 385 14.52 -5.89 -16.05
C LEU A 385 15.68 -5.28 -15.25
N SER A 386 16.90 -5.41 -15.79
CA SER A 386 18.09 -4.81 -15.15
C SER A 386 18.03 -3.29 -15.11
N MET A 387 17.55 -2.65 -16.19
CA MET A 387 17.40 -1.20 -16.27
C MET A 387 16.25 -0.72 -15.38
N ASP A 388 15.08 -1.36 -15.42
CA ASP A 388 13.95 -1.02 -14.57
C ASP A 388 14.35 -1.09 -13.09
N ASN A 389 15.09 -2.11 -12.68
CA ASN A 389 15.61 -2.23 -11.32
C ASN A 389 16.58 -1.10 -10.90
N ARG A 390 17.33 -0.50 -11.85
CA ARG A 390 18.15 0.68 -11.54
C ARG A 390 17.26 1.88 -11.17
N PHE A 391 16.20 2.12 -11.93
CA PHE A 391 15.21 3.13 -11.62
C PHE A 391 14.47 2.79 -10.31
N GLY A 392 14.11 1.53 -10.11
CA GLY A 392 13.47 1.05 -8.89
C GLY A 392 14.30 1.33 -7.62
N LYS A 393 15.62 1.15 -7.68
CA LYS A 393 16.51 1.49 -6.55
C LYS A 393 16.43 2.97 -6.18
N LEU A 394 16.33 3.85 -7.17
CA LEU A 394 16.21 5.29 -6.94
C LEU A 394 14.82 5.63 -6.39
N VAL A 395 13.75 5.09 -6.98
CA VAL A 395 12.37 5.26 -6.51
C VAL A 395 12.24 4.85 -5.03
N PHE A 396 12.67 3.63 -4.66
CA PHE A 396 12.58 3.17 -3.26
C PHE A 396 13.50 3.94 -2.31
N ARG A 397 14.65 4.44 -2.77
CA ARG A 397 15.50 5.31 -1.96
C ARG A 397 14.82 6.63 -1.66
N LEU A 398 14.20 7.27 -2.65
CA LEU A 398 13.46 8.52 -2.49
C LEU A 398 12.25 8.32 -1.57
N ILE A 399 11.45 7.28 -1.80
CA ILE A 399 10.30 6.96 -0.95
C ILE A 399 10.74 6.77 0.51
N ARG A 400 11.74 5.94 0.74
CA ARG A 400 12.24 5.69 2.09
C ARG A 400 12.76 6.97 2.74
N PHE A 401 13.57 7.75 2.04
CA PHE A 401 14.08 9.01 2.55
C PHE A 401 12.94 9.96 2.95
N THR A 402 11.94 10.10 2.10
CA THR A 402 10.80 10.99 2.36
C THR A 402 9.92 10.50 3.51
N PHE A 403 9.57 9.22 3.56
CA PHE A 403 8.72 8.68 4.62
C PHE A 403 9.44 8.51 5.97
N SER A 404 10.76 8.30 5.98
CA SER A 404 11.57 8.18 7.20
C SER A 404 12.02 9.53 7.78
N THR A 405 11.75 10.65 7.11
CA THR A 405 12.08 12.00 7.57
C THR A 405 10.79 12.69 8.03
N PRO A 406 10.66 13.11 9.30
CA PRO A 406 9.40 13.66 9.84
C PRO A 406 8.84 14.83 9.01
N VAL A 407 9.71 15.80 8.63
CA VAL A 407 9.29 16.98 7.87
C VAL A 407 8.83 16.59 6.46
N LEU A 408 9.60 15.75 5.75
CA LEU A 408 9.23 15.30 4.40
C LEU A 408 7.98 14.41 4.41
N SER A 409 7.87 13.52 5.39
CA SER A 409 6.66 12.71 5.59
C SER A 409 5.42 13.58 5.83
N ARG A 410 5.57 14.70 6.58
CA ARG A 410 4.53 15.69 6.78
C ARG A 410 4.16 16.39 5.47
N ILE A 411 5.14 16.81 4.68
CA ILE A 411 4.92 17.45 3.37
C ILE A 411 4.17 16.50 2.43
N LEU A 412 4.58 15.24 2.32
CA LEU A 412 3.88 14.25 1.48
C LEU A 412 2.43 14.01 1.94
N TYR A 413 2.23 13.88 3.24
CA TYR A 413 0.88 13.74 3.78
C TYR A 413 0.00 14.95 3.44
N GLN A 414 0.52 16.18 3.56
CA GLN A 414 -0.20 17.41 3.20
C GLN A 414 -0.52 17.48 1.72
N THR A 415 0.44 17.12 0.86
CA THR A 415 0.22 17.03 -0.59
C THR A 415 -0.94 16.09 -0.89
N PHE A 416 -0.88 14.87 -0.34
CA PHE A 416 -1.92 13.87 -0.55
C PHE A 416 -3.29 14.32 -0.01
N ALA A 417 -3.34 14.89 1.18
CA ALA A 417 -4.56 15.41 1.78
C ALA A 417 -5.16 16.57 0.97
N THR A 418 -4.32 17.38 0.35
CA THR A 418 -4.75 18.46 -0.55
C THR A 418 -5.30 17.90 -1.86
N GLU A 419 -4.63 16.91 -2.44
CA GLU A 419 -5.10 16.21 -3.65
C GLU A 419 -6.47 15.53 -3.45
N LEU A 420 -6.73 14.97 -2.26
CA LEU A 420 -8.02 14.35 -1.95
C LEU A 420 -9.22 15.32 -1.99
N LYS A 421 -8.98 16.62 -1.83
CA LYS A 421 -10.04 17.63 -1.96
C LYS A 421 -10.49 17.83 -3.41
N THR A 422 -9.67 17.46 -4.36
CA THR A 422 -9.97 17.54 -5.79
C THR A 422 -10.83 16.36 -6.22
N ARG A 423 -11.98 16.63 -6.86
CA ARG A 423 -12.87 15.56 -7.36
C ARG A 423 -12.24 14.78 -8.51
N ASP A 424 -11.51 15.42 -9.37
CA ASP A 424 -10.85 14.81 -10.52
C ASP A 424 -9.64 13.97 -10.07
N LYS A 425 -9.74 12.66 -10.27
CA LYS A 425 -8.65 11.71 -9.94
C LYS A 425 -7.38 11.97 -10.75
N ASN A 426 -7.50 12.52 -11.97
CA ASN A 426 -6.36 12.82 -12.82
C ASN A 426 -5.52 13.98 -12.27
N LYS A 427 -6.08 14.79 -11.39
CA LYS A 427 -5.39 15.90 -10.70
C LYS A 427 -4.75 15.47 -9.37
N ARG A 428 -4.51 14.18 -9.15
CA ARG A 428 -3.91 13.62 -7.93
C ARG A 428 -2.58 12.91 -8.24
N PRO A 429 -1.55 13.62 -8.72
CA PRO A 429 -0.31 12.99 -9.19
C PRO A 429 0.41 12.20 -8.12
N LEU A 430 0.53 12.69 -6.87
CA LEU A 430 1.16 11.94 -5.78
C LEU A 430 0.39 10.66 -5.46
N GLY A 431 -0.96 10.74 -5.39
CA GLY A 431 -1.80 9.56 -5.16
C GLY A 431 -1.61 8.50 -6.23
N GLN A 432 -1.48 8.88 -7.50
CA GLN A 432 -1.19 7.97 -8.62
C GLN A 432 0.20 7.34 -8.51
N ILE A 433 1.23 8.12 -8.19
CA ILE A 433 2.60 7.62 -8.00
C ILE A 433 2.64 6.59 -6.87
N LEU A 434 2.06 6.91 -5.72
CA LEU A 434 2.02 5.99 -4.57
C LEU A 434 1.25 4.71 -4.90
N TRP A 435 0.16 4.80 -5.68
CA TRP A 435 -0.55 3.64 -6.20
C TRP A 435 0.34 2.77 -7.10
N LYS A 436 1.00 3.37 -8.10
CA LYS A 436 1.90 2.65 -9.02
C LYS A 436 3.01 1.91 -8.29
N VAL A 437 3.62 2.55 -7.28
CA VAL A 437 4.66 1.93 -6.45
C VAL A 437 4.11 0.81 -5.58
N ALA A 438 3.00 1.04 -4.88
CA ALA A 438 2.45 0.09 -3.93
C ALA A 438 1.87 -1.15 -4.60
N SER A 439 1.24 -1.00 -5.75
CA SER A 439 0.64 -2.10 -6.52
C SER A 439 1.62 -2.84 -7.44
N GLY A 440 2.76 -2.24 -7.81
CA GLY A 440 3.64 -2.77 -8.84
C GLY A 440 3.12 -2.60 -10.27
N TYR A 441 2.02 -1.86 -10.47
CA TYR A 441 1.31 -1.76 -11.75
C TYR A 441 2.12 -1.15 -12.88
N ALA A 442 3.01 -0.17 -12.60
CA ALA A 442 3.77 0.55 -13.61
C ALA A 442 5.28 0.26 -13.53
N ASP A 443 6.00 0.55 -14.61
CA ASP A 443 7.46 0.42 -14.66
C ASP A 443 8.13 1.50 -13.81
N TYR A 444 9.27 1.19 -13.19
CA TYR A 444 9.96 2.14 -12.30
C TYR A 444 10.51 3.36 -13.04
N ARG A 445 10.82 3.23 -14.33
CA ARG A 445 11.20 4.37 -15.18
C ARG A 445 10.05 5.37 -15.30
N GLU A 446 8.84 4.87 -15.55
CA GLU A 446 7.62 5.69 -15.62
C GLU A 446 7.34 6.37 -14.27
N ILE A 447 7.38 5.60 -13.18
CA ILE A 447 7.18 6.12 -11.82
C ILE A 447 8.17 7.24 -11.51
N LEU A 448 9.45 7.05 -11.84
CA LEU A 448 10.46 8.07 -11.61
C LEU A 448 10.22 9.33 -12.45
N SER A 449 9.82 9.17 -13.71
CA SER A 449 9.43 10.29 -14.57
C SER A 449 8.25 11.07 -13.99
N ASP A 450 7.22 10.36 -13.50
CA ASP A 450 6.07 10.98 -12.85
C ASP A 450 6.45 11.74 -11.57
N MET A 451 7.38 11.19 -10.76
CA MET A 451 7.86 11.86 -9.54
C MET A 451 8.49 13.23 -9.81
N PHE A 452 9.18 13.38 -10.95
CA PHE A 452 9.83 14.61 -11.35
C PHE A 452 9.03 15.43 -12.38
N SER A 453 7.80 15.03 -12.70
CA SER A 453 6.93 15.80 -13.58
C SER A 453 6.58 17.16 -12.96
N PHE A 454 6.43 18.19 -13.80
CA PHE A 454 6.01 19.53 -13.35
C PHE A 454 4.71 19.48 -12.53
N ARG A 455 3.77 18.61 -12.91
CA ARG A 455 2.50 18.43 -12.21
C ARG A 455 2.72 17.92 -10.78
N THR A 456 3.59 16.94 -10.58
CA THR A 456 3.92 16.41 -9.24
C THR A 456 4.68 17.43 -8.41
N LEU A 457 5.70 18.06 -8.98
CA LEU A 457 6.49 19.08 -8.28
C LEU A 457 5.64 20.27 -7.86
N SER A 458 4.74 20.77 -8.72
CA SER A 458 3.81 21.83 -8.36
C SER A 458 2.81 21.39 -7.28
N SER A 459 2.28 20.17 -7.35
CA SER A 459 1.41 19.62 -6.29
C SER A 459 2.14 19.53 -4.94
N VAL A 460 3.38 19.04 -4.92
CA VAL A 460 4.21 18.98 -3.70
C VAL A 460 4.54 20.38 -3.18
N MET A 461 4.88 21.32 -4.06
CA MET A 461 5.21 22.69 -3.64
C MET A 461 3.98 23.39 -3.04
N ILE A 462 2.86 23.44 -3.78
CA ILE A 462 1.67 24.18 -3.38
C ILE A 462 0.90 23.43 -2.28
N GLY A 463 0.57 22.16 -2.53
CA GLY A 463 -0.22 21.32 -1.61
C GLY A 463 0.54 20.80 -0.41
N GLY A 464 1.85 20.68 -0.51
CA GLY A 464 2.71 20.13 0.53
C GLY A 464 3.53 21.20 1.26
N VAL A 465 4.51 21.79 0.58
CA VAL A 465 5.49 22.71 1.22
C VAL A 465 4.80 23.95 1.76
N LEU A 466 4.10 24.71 0.90
CA LEU A 466 3.45 25.97 1.32
C LEU A 466 2.38 25.70 2.40
N VAL A 467 1.60 24.64 2.26
CA VAL A 467 0.61 24.26 3.29
C VAL A 467 1.29 23.87 4.60
N THR A 468 2.41 23.15 4.55
CA THR A 468 3.16 22.77 5.77
C THR A 468 3.75 24.02 6.44
N MET A 469 4.35 24.93 5.68
CA MET A 469 4.90 26.20 6.23
C MET A 469 3.79 27.04 6.88
N ARG A 470 2.67 27.21 6.19
CA ARG A 470 1.49 27.89 6.74
C ARG A 470 1.03 27.23 8.05
N ASN A 471 0.96 25.89 8.07
CA ASN A 471 0.52 25.17 9.25
C ASN A 471 1.50 25.28 10.43
N ILE A 472 2.82 25.25 10.19
CA ILE A 472 3.83 25.49 11.22
C ILE A 472 3.70 26.91 11.78
N PHE A 473 3.51 27.90 10.91
CA PHE A 473 3.29 29.27 11.35
C PHE A 473 2.03 29.42 12.22
N THR A 474 0.92 28.80 11.81
CA THR A 474 -0.32 28.82 12.60
C THR A 474 -0.23 27.99 13.88
N GLU A 475 0.51 26.89 13.91
CA GLU A 475 0.86 26.16 15.15
C GLU A 475 1.57 27.08 16.16
N PHE A 476 2.54 27.84 15.67
CA PHE A 476 3.24 28.83 16.52
C PHE A 476 2.31 29.93 17.00
N LEU A 477 1.50 30.51 16.08
CA LEU A 477 0.58 31.59 16.39
C LEU A 477 -0.48 31.20 17.42
N PHE A 478 -1.08 30.01 17.29
CA PHE A 478 -2.16 29.56 18.17
C PHE A 478 -1.70 28.69 19.35
N GLY A 479 -0.42 28.26 19.37
CA GLY A 479 0.10 27.34 20.39
C GLY A 479 -0.48 25.93 20.30
N LEU A 480 -1.07 25.55 19.16
CA LEU A 480 -1.68 24.25 18.91
C LEU A 480 -0.76 23.38 18.08
N LYS A 481 -0.65 22.09 18.46
CA LYS A 481 -0.01 21.08 17.61
C LYS A 481 -1.09 20.39 16.78
N TRP A 482 -1.13 20.68 15.50
CA TRP A 482 -2.08 20.02 14.62
C TRP A 482 -1.68 18.57 14.38
N GLY A 483 -2.49 17.64 14.81
CA GLY A 483 -2.34 16.23 14.43
C GLY A 483 -2.78 15.96 13.01
N GLU A 484 -3.82 16.63 12.49
CA GLU A 484 -4.45 16.37 11.19
C GLU A 484 -4.53 17.63 10.33
N TYR A 485 -3.71 17.70 9.30
CA TYR A 485 -3.72 18.78 8.35
C TYR A 485 -4.47 18.39 7.07
N GLY A 486 -5.18 19.34 6.49
CA GLY A 486 -5.83 19.17 5.21
C GLY A 486 -7.27 18.63 5.27
N ARG A 487 -7.64 17.88 6.28
CA ARG A 487 -9.04 17.46 6.52
C ARG A 487 -9.31 17.46 8.01
N TYR A 488 -10.06 18.46 8.44
CA TYR A 488 -10.56 18.52 9.82
C TYR A 488 -11.79 17.61 9.90
N PRO A 489 -11.80 16.56 10.72
CA PRO A 489 -12.88 15.59 10.74
C PRO A 489 -14.23 16.19 11.16
N THR A 490 -14.19 17.31 11.87
CA THR A 490 -15.40 18.01 12.34
C THR A 490 -16.05 18.89 11.28
N VAL A 491 -15.36 19.28 10.21
CA VAL A 491 -15.92 20.13 9.15
C VAL A 491 -16.97 19.37 8.33
N VAL A 492 -18.20 19.87 8.32
CA VAL A 492 -19.28 19.32 7.52
C VAL A 492 -19.16 19.82 6.07
N LEU A 493 -19.09 18.90 5.13
CA LEU A 493 -19.01 19.21 3.69
C LEU A 493 -20.31 19.88 3.20
N LYS A 494 -20.20 20.75 2.20
CA LYS A 494 -21.32 21.51 1.65
C LYS A 494 -22.50 20.64 1.26
N GLU A 495 -22.25 19.48 0.64
CA GLU A 495 -23.29 18.55 0.19
C GLU A 495 -24.10 17.92 1.35
N LYS A 496 -23.48 17.79 2.53
CA LYS A 496 -24.16 17.28 3.75
C LYS A 496 -24.73 18.39 4.61
N ARG A 497 -24.29 19.64 4.40
CA ARG A 497 -24.70 20.78 5.19
C ARG A 497 -26.20 21.08 5.00
N ASP A 498 -26.67 21.07 3.76
CA ASP A 498 -28.05 21.37 3.44
C ASP A 498 -29.02 20.33 4.02
N TYR A 499 -28.62 19.03 4.03
CA TYR A 499 -29.37 17.97 4.71
C TYR A 499 -29.39 18.18 6.24
N ILE A 500 -28.26 18.55 6.84
CA ILE A 500 -28.19 18.83 8.29
C ILE A 500 -28.99 20.09 8.64
N LYS A 501 -28.97 21.13 7.79
CA LYS A 501 -29.77 22.35 7.95
C LYS A 501 -31.26 22.04 8.01
N GLY A 502 -31.79 21.25 7.06
CA GLY A 502 -33.21 20.87 7.03
C GLY A 502 -33.65 20.01 8.23
N SER A 503 -32.71 19.46 8.98
CA SER A 503 -32.95 18.73 10.22
C SER A 503 -32.65 19.53 11.49
N LEU A 504 -32.03 20.69 11.39
CA LEU A 504 -31.86 21.64 12.49
C LEU A 504 -33.22 22.24 12.85
N SER A 505 -33.44 22.45 14.14
CA SER A 505 -34.71 22.97 14.64
C SER A 505 -35.15 24.26 13.93
N SER A 506 -36.44 24.57 13.96
CA SER A 506 -37.10 25.77 13.40
C SER A 506 -36.40 27.10 13.73
N ILE A 507 -35.48 27.12 14.68
CA ILE A 507 -34.64 28.27 15.06
C ILE A 507 -33.72 28.71 13.93
N LEU A 508 -33.21 27.77 13.12
CA LEU A 508 -32.35 28.08 11.98
C LEU A 508 -33.13 28.48 10.72
N GLU A 509 -34.35 28.03 10.54
CA GLU A 509 -35.24 28.47 9.47
C GLU A 509 -35.52 29.98 9.55
N MET A 510 -35.68 30.53 10.75
CA MET A 510 -35.85 31.97 10.97
C MET A 510 -34.58 32.83 10.72
N ILE A 511 -33.42 32.20 10.60
CA ILE A 511 -32.11 32.86 10.59
C ILE A 511 -31.60 33.09 9.15
N LEU A 512 -32.13 32.44 8.12
CA LEU A 512 -31.49 32.30 6.81
C LEU A 512 -32.22 32.98 5.66
N ASP A 513 -32.63 34.25 5.84
CA ASP A 513 -33.21 35.03 4.73
C ASP A 513 -32.20 35.44 3.65
N SER A 514 -30.91 35.20 3.85
CA SER A 514 -29.85 35.48 2.86
C SER A 514 -28.60 34.63 3.08
N VAL A 515 -27.85 34.35 2.00
CA VAL A 515 -26.57 33.64 2.07
C VAL A 515 -25.52 34.56 2.72
N PRO A 516 -24.96 34.20 3.89
CA PRO A 516 -23.93 35.02 4.54
C PRO A 516 -22.57 34.94 3.81
N ASP A 517 -21.75 35.95 3.96
CA ASP A 517 -20.37 36.01 3.40
C ASP A 517 -19.51 34.88 3.93
N PHE A 518 -19.67 34.53 5.21
CA PHE A 518 -19.04 33.39 5.87
C PHE A 518 -20.09 32.47 6.44
N GLU A 519 -19.98 31.19 6.10
CA GLU A 519 -20.84 30.13 6.62
C GLU A 519 -20.04 28.84 6.81
N ARG A 520 -20.10 28.29 8.01
CA ARG A 520 -19.44 27.03 8.36
C ARG A 520 -20.31 26.20 9.31
N MET A 521 -20.19 24.89 9.15
CA MET A 521 -20.79 23.91 10.04
C MET A 521 -19.76 22.89 10.47
N TYR A 522 -19.78 22.56 11.75
CA TYR A 522 -18.92 21.57 12.36
C TYR A 522 -19.77 20.55 13.11
N ALA A 523 -19.36 19.28 13.11
CA ALA A 523 -20.06 18.24 13.84
C ALA A 523 -19.11 17.19 14.38
N ILE A 524 -19.34 16.73 15.61
CA ILE A 524 -18.59 15.64 16.21
C ILE A 524 -19.55 14.71 16.95
N LYS A 525 -19.25 13.41 16.91
CA LYS A 525 -19.98 12.41 17.69
C LYS A 525 -19.33 12.24 19.05
N ILE A 526 -20.12 12.28 20.10
CA ILE A 526 -19.71 12.24 21.51
C ILE A 526 -20.43 11.07 22.19
N LYS A 527 -19.69 10.26 22.93
CA LYS A 527 -20.22 9.14 23.74
C LYS A 527 -20.45 9.62 25.17
N ALA A 528 -21.35 10.57 25.34
CA ALA A 528 -21.79 11.09 26.63
C ALA A 528 -23.26 11.49 26.53
N THR A 529 -23.92 11.64 27.68
CA THR A 529 -25.30 12.09 27.81
C THR A 529 -25.47 13.56 27.39
N LYS A 530 -26.69 13.99 27.03
CA LYS A 530 -26.95 15.36 26.56
C LYS A 530 -26.65 16.41 27.62
N ASP A 531 -27.00 16.10 28.89
CA ASP A 531 -26.74 16.95 30.03
C ASP A 531 -25.26 17.20 30.24
N LYS A 532 -24.41 16.18 30.16
CA LYS A 532 -22.94 16.31 30.24
C LYS A 532 -22.37 17.16 29.13
N ILE A 533 -22.82 16.96 27.88
CA ILE A 533 -22.40 17.80 26.75
C ILE A 533 -22.85 19.23 26.93
N PHE A 534 -24.08 19.42 27.42
CA PHE A 534 -24.63 20.77 27.64
C PHE A 534 -23.95 21.50 28.80
N GLU A 535 -23.55 20.78 29.86
CA GLU A 535 -22.72 21.29 30.95
C GLU A 535 -21.37 21.78 30.44
N GLU A 536 -20.69 20.99 29.54
CA GLU A 536 -19.43 21.39 28.98
C GLU A 536 -19.57 22.65 28.09
N LEU A 537 -20.67 22.79 27.35
CA LEU A 537 -20.95 24.01 26.58
C LEU A 537 -21.11 25.24 27.48
N GLY A 538 -21.63 25.07 28.70
CA GLY A 538 -21.74 26.15 29.69
C GLY A 538 -20.38 26.70 30.16
N LYS A 539 -19.31 25.93 30.03
CA LYS A 539 -17.94 26.33 30.42
C LYS A 539 -17.26 27.26 29.42
N PHE A 540 -17.89 27.58 28.27
CA PHE A 540 -17.40 28.61 27.36
C PHE A 540 -17.33 29.95 28.06
N GLY A 541 -16.14 30.57 28.03
CA GLY A 541 -15.88 31.82 28.74
C GLY A 541 -15.59 31.67 30.24
N ASP A 542 -15.55 30.45 30.76
CA ASP A 542 -15.08 30.16 32.13
C ASP A 542 -13.55 30.16 32.15
N ASP A 543 -12.94 30.88 33.13
CA ASP A 543 -11.47 30.96 33.24
C ASP A 543 -10.80 29.62 33.56
N ARG A 544 -11.55 28.66 34.16
CA ARG A 544 -11.03 27.35 34.54
C ARG A 544 -10.95 26.33 33.40
N ARG A 545 -11.90 26.40 32.45
CA ARG A 545 -11.92 25.48 31.27
C ARG A 545 -12.39 26.22 30.03
N ASN A 546 -11.46 26.84 29.35
CA ASN A 546 -11.76 27.59 28.12
C ASN A 546 -11.27 26.82 26.90
N TYR A 547 -12.18 26.13 26.21
CA TYR A 547 -11.89 25.32 25.04
C TYR A 547 -11.26 26.06 23.86
N MET A 548 -11.32 27.39 23.85
CA MET A 548 -10.69 28.24 22.84
C MET A 548 -9.62 29.16 23.43
N ASN A 549 -9.17 28.96 24.66
CA ASN A 549 -8.10 29.76 25.22
C ASN A 549 -6.75 29.36 24.60
N LEU A 550 -6.53 29.85 23.41
CA LEU A 550 -5.32 29.62 22.64
C LEU A 550 -4.32 30.76 22.90
N ARG A 551 -3.05 30.55 22.46
CA ARG A 551 -2.00 31.55 22.64
C ARG A 551 -2.40 32.94 22.12
N SER A 552 -3.15 32.99 21.03
CA SER A 552 -3.58 34.24 20.36
C SER A 552 -5.06 34.58 20.55
N ILE A 553 -5.84 33.70 21.18
CA ILE A 553 -7.28 33.90 21.39
C ILE A 553 -7.55 33.82 22.87
N GLU A 554 -8.35 34.73 23.37
CA GLU A 554 -8.88 34.75 24.72
C GLU A 554 -10.40 34.78 24.64
N ILE A 555 -11.04 33.92 25.41
CA ILE A 555 -12.50 33.95 25.57
C ILE A 555 -12.81 34.16 27.05
N LYS A 556 -13.63 35.17 27.31
CA LYS A 556 -14.01 35.49 28.68
C LYS A 556 -15.47 35.85 28.74
N ARG A 557 -16.18 35.31 29.71
CA ARG A 557 -17.53 35.77 30.08
C ARG A 557 -17.43 37.15 30.74
N ILE A 558 -18.08 38.11 30.17
CA ILE A 558 -18.07 39.52 30.69
C ILE A 558 -19.34 39.90 31.41
N SER A 559 -20.45 39.16 31.17
CA SER A 559 -21.69 39.37 31.96
C SER A 559 -22.55 38.12 31.95
N GLY A 560 -23.39 37.92 32.98
CA GLY A 560 -24.33 36.82 33.12
C GLY A 560 -23.69 35.51 33.62
N LYS A 561 -24.53 34.49 33.89
CA LYS A 561 -24.12 33.13 34.32
C LYS A 561 -24.03 32.21 33.08
N PRO A 562 -23.35 31.05 33.21
CA PRO A 562 -23.37 30.00 32.17
C PRO A 562 -24.80 29.65 31.75
N ASN A 563 -25.00 29.52 30.44
CA ASN A 563 -26.28 29.15 29.81
C ASN A 563 -27.48 30.06 30.19
N GLN A 564 -27.24 31.25 30.72
CA GLN A 564 -28.26 32.25 31.02
C GLN A 564 -28.48 33.16 29.81
N ILE A 565 -29.75 33.37 29.42
CA ILE A 565 -30.13 34.36 28.38
C ILE A 565 -29.54 35.71 28.72
N ASP A 566 -29.12 36.48 27.70
CA ASP A 566 -28.43 37.75 27.78
C ASP A 566 -27.02 37.73 28.39
N SER A 567 -26.48 36.53 28.75
CA SER A 567 -25.07 36.44 29.07
C SER A 567 -24.19 36.75 27.88
N ILE A 568 -23.04 37.39 28.11
CA ILE A 568 -22.14 37.85 27.05
C ILE A 568 -20.78 37.21 27.23
N ILE A 569 -20.28 36.58 26.13
CA ILE A 569 -18.94 36.02 26.04
C ILE A 569 -18.16 36.90 25.07
N ARG A 570 -16.96 37.34 25.46
CA ARG A 570 -16.05 38.10 24.61
C ARG A 570 -14.96 37.22 24.04
N TYR A 571 -14.83 37.21 22.73
CA TYR A 571 -13.70 36.66 21.98
C TYR A 571 -12.72 37.80 21.68
N ARG A 572 -11.47 37.66 22.13
CA ARG A 572 -10.42 38.67 21.90
C ARG A 572 -9.22 38.06 21.24
N LEU A 573 -8.70 38.70 20.19
CA LEU A 573 -7.41 38.34 19.60
C LEU A 573 -6.30 39.06 20.37
N LYS A 574 -5.43 38.31 21.10
CA LYS A 574 -4.42 38.90 21.99
C LYS A 574 -3.41 39.83 21.30
N PHE A 575 -3.11 39.56 20.01
CA PHE A 575 -2.11 40.30 19.25
C PHE A 575 -2.73 41.40 18.33
N PHE A 576 -4.03 41.53 18.33
CA PHE A 576 -4.75 42.49 17.49
C PHE A 576 -5.85 43.18 18.32
N PRO A 577 -6.14 44.47 18.08
CA PRO A 577 -7.20 45.17 18.78
C PRO A 577 -8.59 44.77 18.28
N VAL A 578 -8.83 43.47 18.15
CA VAL A 578 -10.09 42.94 17.66
C VAL A 578 -10.73 42.08 18.76
N SER A 579 -11.95 42.45 19.11
CA SER A 579 -12.79 41.65 20.01
C SER A 579 -14.22 41.58 19.47
N VAL A 580 -14.86 40.42 19.66
CA VAL A 580 -16.23 40.13 19.26
C VAL A 580 -16.99 39.69 20.51
N ASP A 581 -18.08 40.37 20.79
CA ASP A 581 -18.98 40.01 21.89
C ASP A 581 -20.12 39.15 21.32
N MET A 582 -20.39 38.05 21.99
CA MET A 582 -21.45 37.11 21.64
C MET A 582 -22.46 37.06 22.74
N LYS A 583 -23.68 37.49 22.46
CA LYS A 583 -24.80 37.54 23.40
C LYS A 583 -25.67 36.29 23.25
N LEU A 584 -25.90 35.54 24.30
CA LEU A 584 -26.79 34.41 24.30
C LEU A 584 -28.24 34.85 24.21
N LYS A 585 -28.92 34.52 23.11
CA LYS A 585 -30.30 34.94 22.81
C LYS A 585 -31.35 33.89 23.11
N GLN A 586 -30.98 32.62 22.96
CA GLN A 586 -31.90 31.50 23.17
C GLN A 586 -31.21 30.32 23.78
N VAL A 587 -31.90 29.68 24.69
CA VAL A 587 -31.50 28.45 25.37
C VAL A 587 -32.64 27.45 25.28
N VAL A 588 -32.40 26.29 24.70
CA VAL A 588 -33.24 25.12 24.85
C VAL A 588 -32.44 24.11 25.65
N GLN A 589 -32.87 23.82 26.85
CA GLN A 589 -32.13 22.97 27.80
C GLN A 589 -31.74 21.62 27.14
N GLU A 590 -30.48 21.22 27.33
CA GLU A 590 -29.88 20.01 26.77
C GLU A 590 -29.98 19.85 25.24
N LYS A 591 -30.34 20.93 24.52
CA LYS A 591 -30.54 20.84 23.06
C LYS A 591 -29.88 21.96 22.27
N VAL A 592 -30.12 23.23 22.60
CA VAL A 592 -29.67 24.36 21.76
C VAL A 592 -29.18 25.53 22.61
N LEU A 593 -28.04 26.11 22.18
CA LEU A 593 -27.57 27.44 22.58
C LEU A 593 -27.40 28.28 21.30
N TYR A 594 -28.09 29.45 21.27
CA TYR A 594 -28.00 30.39 20.17
C TYR A 594 -27.42 31.72 20.65
N TYR A 595 -26.30 32.13 20.02
CA TYR A 595 -25.60 33.36 20.28
C TYR A 595 -25.67 34.29 19.04
N GLU A 596 -25.86 35.58 19.30
CA GLU A 596 -25.69 36.67 18.29
C GLU A 596 -24.39 37.42 18.55
N MET A 597 -23.66 37.72 17.47
CA MET A 597 -22.46 38.54 17.54
C MET A 597 -22.84 40.02 17.62
N SER A 598 -22.06 40.80 18.37
CA SER A 598 -22.24 42.26 18.38
C SER A 598 -21.86 42.85 17.03
N GLU A 599 -22.60 43.90 16.62
CA GLU A 599 -22.48 44.55 15.31
C GLU A 599 -21.16 45.29 15.06
N LYS A 600 -20.24 45.37 16.04
CA LYS A 600 -18.97 46.10 15.89
C LYS A 600 -18.06 45.59 14.76
N PHE A 601 -17.99 44.27 14.56
CA PHE A 601 -17.05 43.67 13.61
C PHE A 601 -17.69 42.71 12.59
N ALA A 602 -18.91 42.25 12.83
CA ALA A 602 -19.62 41.40 11.91
C ALA A 602 -21.11 41.72 11.94
N ASP A 603 -21.69 41.88 10.75
CA ASP A 603 -23.12 42.04 10.62
C ASP A 603 -23.79 40.65 10.62
N ARG A 604 -24.97 40.55 11.24
CA ARG A 604 -25.79 39.34 11.29
C ARG A 604 -25.01 38.08 11.75
N GLY A 605 -24.03 38.25 12.64
CA GLY A 605 -23.23 37.16 13.13
C GLY A 605 -24.01 36.25 14.05
N LYS A 606 -23.99 34.92 13.76
CA LYS A 606 -24.75 33.88 14.47
C LYS A 606 -23.87 32.69 14.79
N LEU A 607 -24.01 32.17 15.99
CA LEU A 607 -23.35 30.96 16.44
C LEU A 607 -24.38 30.07 17.15
N VAL A 608 -24.61 28.89 16.62
CA VAL A 608 -25.56 27.92 17.18
C VAL A 608 -24.82 26.65 17.55
N PHE A 609 -25.05 26.19 18.78
CA PHE A 609 -24.69 24.85 19.23
C PHE A 609 -25.97 24.02 19.34
N GLU A 610 -25.98 22.82 18.76
CA GLU A 610 -27.10 21.91 18.83
C GLU A 610 -26.64 20.48 19.14
N ILE A 611 -27.27 19.85 20.14
CA ILE A 611 -27.05 18.48 20.53
C ILE A 611 -28.16 17.61 19.94
N LYS A 612 -27.80 16.63 19.09
CA LYS A 612 -28.72 15.70 18.43
C LYS A 612 -28.43 14.26 18.82
N PRO A 613 -29.45 13.44 19.11
CA PRO A 613 -29.23 12.01 19.24
C PRO A 613 -28.84 11.39 17.89
N THR A 614 -28.08 10.31 17.92
CA THR A 614 -27.73 9.50 16.75
C THR A 614 -28.38 8.12 16.85
N GLU A 615 -28.62 7.46 15.72
CA GLU A 615 -29.30 6.15 15.65
C GLU A 615 -28.65 5.06 16.50
N ASP A 616 -27.37 5.19 16.83
CA ASP A 616 -26.59 4.25 17.62
C ASP A 616 -26.51 4.60 19.12
N GLY A 617 -27.44 5.41 19.61
CA GLY A 617 -27.56 5.76 21.04
C GLY A 617 -26.56 6.80 21.55
N ASN A 618 -25.68 7.33 20.70
CA ASN A 618 -24.76 8.42 21.04
C ASN A 618 -25.37 9.79 20.71
N ASN A 619 -24.67 10.86 21.07
CA ASN A 619 -25.05 12.21 20.73
C ASN A 619 -24.09 12.85 19.72
N ARG A 620 -24.59 13.75 18.91
CA ARG A 620 -23.81 14.56 17.98
C ARG A 620 -23.93 16.02 18.36
N LEU A 621 -22.80 16.65 18.63
CA LEU A 621 -22.73 18.11 18.78
C LEU A 621 -22.50 18.74 17.41
N VAL A 622 -23.39 19.63 17.01
CA VAL A 622 -23.32 20.42 15.79
C VAL A 622 -23.07 21.88 16.16
N ILE A 623 -22.13 22.52 15.49
CA ILE A 623 -21.88 23.96 15.57
C ILE A 623 -22.15 24.58 14.21
N TYR A 624 -22.97 25.60 14.18
CA TYR A 624 -23.20 26.45 13.02
C TYR A 624 -22.71 27.85 13.29
N ALA A 625 -21.82 28.37 12.43
CA ALA A 625 -21.29 29.71 12.52
C ALA A 625 -21.46 30.43 11.18
N ALA A 626 -22.10 31.60 11.21
CA ALA A 626 -22.34 32.40 10.03
C ALA A 626 -22.27 33.89 10.38
N TYR A 627 -21.70 34.70 9.49
CA TYR A 627 -21.66 36.15 9.61
C TYR A 627 -21.33 36.81 8.28
N ASP A 628 -21.69 38.10 8.18
CA ASP A 628 -21.27 38.95 7.08
C ASP A 628 -20.07 39.79 7.52
N PHE A 629 -19.12 40.00 6.61
CA PHE A 629 -18.02 40.89 6.87
C PHE A 629 -18.51 42.32 6.72
N LYS A 630 -18.26 43.16 7.74
CA LYS A 630 -18.58 44.58 7.68
C LYS A 630 -17.85 45.25 6.50
N LYS A 631 -18.60 45.76 5.56
CA LYS A 631 -18.07 46.52 4.42
C LYS A 631 -17.84 47.95 4.86
N GLY A 632 -16.63 48.29 5.26
CA GLY A 632 -16.30 49.67 5.64
C GLY A 632 -16.42 50.61 4.46
N ASN A 633 -16.93 51.81 4.69
CA ASN A 633 -16.98 52.90 3.71
C ASN A 633 -15.61 53.57 3.65
N GLY A 634 -14.92 53.46 2.51
CA GLY A 634 -13.62 54.10 2.26
C GLY A 634 -12.50 53.13 1.92
N VAL A 635 -11.46 53.62 1.26
CA VAL A 635 -10.33 52.82 0.75
C VAL A 635 -9.55 52.15 1.90
N PHE A 636 -9.29 52.88 2.98
CA PHE A 636 -8.58 52.37 4.15
C PHE A 636 -9.35 51.23 4.85
N ALA A 637 -10.67 51.35 4.97
CA ALA A 637 -11.50 50.31 5.55
C ALA A 637 -11.52 49.05 4.66
N LYS A 638 -11.58 49.19 3.33
CA LYS A 638 -11.49 48.09 2.38
C LYS A 638 -10.15 47.36 2.48
N ILE A 639 -9.02 48.08 2.59
CA ILE A 639 -7.67 47.53 2.76
C ILE A 639 -7.58 46.82 4.10
N PHE A 640 -8.07 47.41 5.18
CA PHE A 640 -8.09 46.78 6.51
C PHE A 640 -8.86 45.47 6.51
N TRP A 641 -10.08 45.44 5.97
CA TRP A 641 -10.89 44.24 5.90
C TRP A 641 -10.32 43.17 4.94
N TRP A 642 -9.65 43.61 3.86
CA TRP A 642 -8.90 42.73 3.00
C TRP A 642 -7.76 42.04 3.77
N PHE A 643 -7.03 42.82 4.57
CA PHE A 643 -5.93 42.29 5.41
C PHE A 643 -6.45 41.36 6.52
N VAL A 644 -7.57 41.69 7.15
CA VAL A 644 -8.23 40.79 8.12
C VAL A 644 -8.64 39.48 7.47
N ARG A 645 -9.20 39.47 6.27
CA ARG A 645 -9.52 38.26 5.51
C ARG A 645 -8.28 37.44 5.13
N LEU A 646 -7.19 38.10 4.87
CA LEU A 646 -5.90 37.43 4.58
C LEU A 646 -5.33 36.77 5.83
N LEU A 647 -5.37 37.43 6.98
CA LEU A 647 -4.85 36.92 8.25
C LEU A 647 -5.74 35.84 8.88
N PHE A 648 -7.07 35.91 8.66
CA PHE A 648 -8.05 34.96 9.17
C PHE A 648 -8.77 34.23 8.04
N PRO A 649 -8.03 33.44 7.24
CA PRO A 649 -8.67 32.61 6.23
C PRO A 649 -9.56 31.57 6.88
N VAL A 650 -10.53 31.08 6.11
CA VAL A 650 -11.54 30.10 6.55
C VAL A 650 -10.94 28.90 7.31
N PHE A 651 -9.74 28.47 6.93
CA PHE A 651 -9.10 27.33 7.60
C PHE A 651 -8.73 27.60 9.06
N VAL A 652 -8.52 28.85 9.48
CA VAL A 652 -8.25 29.20 10.87
C VAL A 652 -9.48 28.90 11.73
N HIS A 653 -10.66 29.28 11.23
CA HIS A 653 -11.91 28.91 11.87
C HIS A 653 -12.07 27.38 11.97
N ASP A 654 -11.78 26.67 10.87
CA ASP A 654 -11.87 25.20 10.85
C ASP A 654 -10.97 24.55 11.89
N VAL A 655 -9.77 25.10 12.07
CA VAL A 655 -8.81 24.62 13.07
C VAL A 655 -9.28 24.88 14.49
N VAL A 656 -9.65 26.11 14.79
CA VAL A 656 -10.06 26.55 16.13
C VAL A 656 -11.30 25.76 16.59
N TRP A 657 -12.31 25.66 15.73
CA TRP A 657 -13.53 24.90 16.06
C TRP A 657 -13.29 23.39 16.13
N ASN A 658 -12.41 22.85 15.29
CA ASN A 658 -12.03 21.43 15.41
C ASN A 658 -11.35 21.14 16.76
N HIS A 659 -10.46 22.03 17.21
CA HIS A 659 -9.84 21.92 18.52
C HIS A 659 -10.87 21.99 19.64
N ALA A 660 -11.75 22.99 19.63
CA ALA A 660 -12.79 23.15 20.64
C ALA A 660 -13.72 21.93 20.73
N LEU A 661 -14.19 21.42 19.59
CA LEU A 661 -15.05 20.23 19.56
C LEU A 661 -14.36 18.97 20.05
N CYS A 662 -13.09 18.77 19.71
CA CYS A 662 -12.33 17.63 20.23
C CYS A 662 -12.13 17.72 21.74
N SER A 663 -11.83 18.91 22.26
CA SER A 663 -11.66 19.12 23.71
C SER A 663 -12.98 18.93 24.47
N ILE A 664 -14.10 19.48 23.96
CA ILE A 664 -15.43 19.24 24.55
C ILE A 664 -15.76 17.75 24.57
N LYS A 665 -15.46 17.04 23.48
CA LYS A 665 -15.67 15.60 23.41
C LYS A 665 -14.87 14.85 24.46
N GLU A 666 -13.57 15.13 24.57
CA GLU A 666 -12.68 14.48 25.53
C GLU A 666 -13.16 14.71 26.98
N ASP A 667 -13.52 15.93 27.32
CA ASP A 667 -13.97 16.27 28.66
C ASP A 667 -15.36 15.69 28.98
N ALA A 668 -16.32 15.74 28.06
CA ALA A 668 -17.64 15.15 28.23
C ALA A 668 -17.57 13.61 28.36
N GLU A 669 -16.74 12.94 27.53
CA GLU A 669 -16.55 11.48 27.63
C GLU A 669 -15.77 11.05 28.86
N LEU A 670 -14.94 11.92 29.46
CA LEU A 670 -14.31 11.69 30.75
C LEU A 670 -15.30 11.82 31.89
N SER A 671 -16.11 12.87 31.89
CA SER A 671 -17.13 13.10 32.95
C SER A 671 -18.27 12.08 32.92
N GLU A 672 -18.48 11.36 31.82
CA GLU A 672 -19.42 10.22 31.78
C GLU A 672 -18.87 8.95 32.47
N LYS A 673 -17.53 8.83 32.57
CA LYS A 673 -16.85 7.67 33.17
C LYS A 673 -16.64 7.82 34.68
N THR A 674 -16.70 9.05 35.18
CA THR A 674 -16.60 9.38 36.60
C THR A 674 -17.98 9.55 37.22
#